data_84d23cd1b34ba99eb067e5bc30ff5cb6
#
_entry.id   84d23cd1b34ba99eb067e5bc30ff5cb6
#
_cell.length_a   1.000
_cell.length_b   1.000
_cell.length_c   1.000
_cell.angle_alpha   90.00
_cell.angle_beta   90.00
_cell.angle_gamma   90.00
#
_symmetry.space_group_name_H-M   'P 1'
#
loop_
_entity.id
_entity.type
_entity.pdbx_description
1 polymer ?
#
loop_
_entity_poly.entity_id
_entity_poly.type
_entity_poly.pdbx_seq_one_letter_code
_entity_poly.pdbx_strand_id
1 'polypeptide(L)'
;MRAHALSIVARLLARGRAAPTHRPFASDAGTRVSPEAVAVAVAELRDGGVEVIDASDDDDAARRVALASRDFYWYSPKLKKQLRGMRGDALVLAKSESDVVKAAGVAARTGVPITPRGAGTGNYGQAVPMRGGMVLDLSPMDQIVSLDARDGVVRAGAGIILQQLEDETRKHGWELRQHPSTRRTATLGGFVAGGSTGIGAMMHGGLAEDGAVLGLRVVTAEPAPRTLELNGRDVFPVVHAYGTNGVVTEVEIPLARAQPWWDAVYTFPSLHAAAKFALELGEAPAIVAREVSVHQSPTFARELGHTTLGEMLRAEGAAEKHAVLAQIAKPSLGPASRLAKDNDGAVCFEPARSEDLPLGIPLYEYTWNHTTLHALKKDKSVTYLQAAMMPGKALDLVAAVEAQYSTDTLVQHLEVVRFGGRIGFASLALLKPGPDADAAVAKVDEIMAWHERHDIPVFNPHTHVLEDGGMKQTDWSQLGFKSGSDPNGVLNPGKMRAWEEGKATTEASDPRGSFSAAYRLAQSDGQSGGDTSASAEIEPKDESPSHRVTEKSQKKKQRRSRLWSEWTTEDFASADLKDAVAVLPLGATEAHGPHLPLGVDSMHNAALLTRALELVAPDVTVLALPPLEVGVSCEHEGFAGTVGISPETASAQWEEIGACVAKAGIRKLVLYNSHGGNHALAEVVARRLRLEHGMIAALALNLAMDDGCAAKHFPKDELKFGIHGGGIETSVMMHLRPELVKRDKAMNFESSAAAMPRDGVLQRHALGFGVKTGWLSQDLNPHGVVGDASGADAGLGAELVESSALGLARLIEEMHGTCADEWTGATPLYPPQGSDES
;
A
#
# COMPACT_ATOMS: atom_id res chain seq x y z
N MET A 1 -0.02 10.93 20.44
CA MET A 1 -0.70 9.63 20.22
C MET A 1 0.25 8.50 19.84
N ARG A 2 1.30 8.70 19.01
CA ARG A 2 2.35 7.67 18.75
C ARG A 2 3.11 7.22 20.01
N ALA A 3 3.37 8.10 20.96
CA ALA A 3 3.97 7.71 22.25
C ALA A 3 3.08 6.74 23.06
N HIS A 4 1.79 6.67 22.76
CA HIS A 4 0.86 5.77 23.44
C HIS A 4 0.84 4.37 22.77
N ALA A 5 0.94 4.27 21.44
CA ALA A 5 0.96 3.00 20.72
C ALA A 5 2.30 2.26 20.88
N LEU A 6 3.44 2.95 20.73
CA LEU A 6 4.75 2.41 21.11
C LEU A 6 4.85 2.12 22.62
N SER A 7 4.14 2.89 23.45
CA SER A 7 3.98 2.61 24.88
C SER A 7 3.12 1.37 25.14
N ILE A 8 2.19 1.00 24.27
CA ILE A 8 1.42 -0.25 24.42
C ILE A 8 2.29 -1.45 24.06
N VAL A 9 2.97 -1.43 22.93
CA VAL A 9 3.93 -2.49 22.54
C VAL A 9 5.13 -2.53 23.49
N ALA A 10 5.72 -1.38 23.85
CA ALA A 10 6.81 -1.30 24.79
C ALA A 10 6.38 -1.59 26.25
N ARG A 11 5.12 -1.28 26.66
CA ARG A 11 4.60 -1.68 27.98
C ARG A 11 4.21 -3.15 28.03
N LEU A 12 3.89 -3.77 26.90
CA LEU A 12 3.77 -5.22 26.79
C LEU A 12 5.13 -5.88 26.91
N LEU A 13 6.20 -5.28 26.37
CA LEU A 13 7.57 -5.78 26.44
C LEU A 13 8.31 -5.41 27.75
N ALA A 14 8.00 -4.27 28.40
CA ALA A 14 8.73 -3.76 29.57
C ALA A 14 8.17 -4.16 30.94
N ARG A 15 7.07 -4.88 31.03
CA ARG A 15 6.67 -5.57 32.26
C ARG A 15 7.31 -6.95 32.36
N GLY A 16 8.61 -7.03 32.14
CA GLY A 16 9.48 -8.13 32.55
C GLY A 16 9.56 -8.26 34.06
N ARG A 17 8.50 -8.78 34.67
CA ARG A 17 8.64 -9.61 35.85
C ARG A 17 8.71 -11.04 35.35
N ALA A 18 9.61 -11.84 35.97
CA ALA A 18 9.88 -13.23 35.71
C ALA A 18 8.71 -13.90 34.94
N ALA A 19 8.95 -14.28 33.70
CA ALA A 19 8.03 -15.09 32.97
C ALA A 19 7.58 -16.23 33.90
N PRO A 20 6.29 -16.40 34.18
CA PRO A 20 5.83 -17.70 34.59
C PRO A 20 6.30 -18.61 33.45
N THR A 21 6.96 -19.69 33.79
CA THR A 21 7.28 -20.79 32.88
C THR A 21 5.94 -21.45 32.50
N HIS A 22 5.09 -20.71 31.77
CA HIS A 22 4.00 -21.30 31.04
C HIS A 22 4.62 -21.85 29.76
N ARG A 23 4.92 -23.16 29.80
CA ARG A 23 4.89 -23.92 28.56
C ARG A 23 3.60 -23.50 27.88
N PRO A 24 3.60 -23.01 26.62
CA PRO A 24 2.40 -22.99 25.82
C PRO A 24 1.80 -24.38 25.97
N PHE A 25 0.48 -24.49 26.10
CA PHE A 25 -0.18 -25.77 26.04
C PHE A 25 0.20 -26.39 24.69
N ALA A 26 1.35 -27.04 24.63
CA ALA A 26 1.74 -27.95 23.59
C ALA A 26 0.84 -29.18 23.76
N SER A 27 -0.46 -29.02 23.48
CA SER A 27 -1.29 -30.16 23.10
C SER A 27 -0.73 -30.66 21.79
N ASP A 28 -0.49 -31.96 21.68
CA ASP A 28 -0.10 -32.62 20.43
C ASP A 28 -0.79 -31.98 19.25
N ALA A 29 -0.01 -31.60 18.21
CA ALA A 29 -0.52 -30.95 17.02
C ALA A 29 -1.67 -31.79 16.45
N GLY A 30 -2.92 -31.34 16.61
CA GLY A 30 -4.11 -32.01 16.10
C GLY A 30 -5.11 -32.55 17.12
N THR A 31 -4.88 -32.45 18.40
CA THR A 31 -5.84 -32.98 19.42
C THR A 31 -7.06 -32.08 19.55
N ARG A 32 -8.26 -32.66 19.40
CA ARG A 32 -9.52 -31.98 19.63
C ARG A 32 -9.67 -31.67 21.13
N VAL A 33 -10.27 -30.51 21.44
CA VAL A 33 -10.61 -30.13 22.83
C VAL A 33 -11.53 -31.16 23.48
N SER A 34 -11.41 -31.38 24.82
CA SER A 34 -12.26 -32.34 25.52
C SER A 34 -13.70 -31.82 25.65
N PRO A 35 -14.69 -32.73 25.54
CA PRO A 35 -16.10 -32.36 25.71
C PRO A 35 -16.38 -31.74 27.08
N GLU A 36 -15.69 -32.18 28.15
CA GLU A 36 -15.87 -31.66 29.51
C GLU A 36 -15.40 -30.19 29.60
N ALA A 37 -14.29 -29.82 28.95
CA ALA A 37 -13.84 -28.43 28.91
C ALA A 37 -14.83 -27.54 28.18
N VAL A 38 -15.40 -28.04 27.06
CA VAL A 38 -16.44 -27.32 26.32
C VAL A 38 -17.68 -27.12 27.16
N ALA A 39 -18.17 -28.17 27.87
CA ALA A 39 -19.34 -28.07 28.74
C ALA A 39 -19.15 -27.03 29.85
N VAL A 40 -17.98 -26.95 30.47
CA VAL A 40 -17.62 -25.89 31.44
C VAL A 40 -17.69 -24.51 30.81
N ALA A 41 -17.09 -24.33 29.62
CA ALA A 41 -17.08 -23.04 28.91
C ALA A 41 -18.51 -22.60 28.52
N VAL A 42 -19.33 -23.52 28.02
CA VAL A 42 -20.73 -23.26 27.66
C VAL A 42 -21.56 -22.85 28.87
N ALA A 43 -21.40 -23.56 29.98
CA ALA A 43 -22.10 -23.23 31.23
C ALA A 43 -21.74 -21.82 31.73
N GLU A 44 -20.46 -21.49 31.78
CA GLU A 44 -19.96 -20.17 32.20
C GLU A 44 -20.48 -19.03 31.30
N LEU A 45 -20.55 -19.24 29.97
CA LEU A 45 -21.12 -18.26 29.05
C LEU A 45 -22.62 -18.08 29.23
N ARG A 46 -23.37 -19.17 29.38
CA ARG A 46 -24.82 -19.12 29.62
C ARG A 46 -25.14 -18.42 30.93
N ASP A 47 -24.39 -18.73 31.99
CA ASP A 47 -24.53 -18.04 33.29
C ASP A 47 -24.20 -16.56 33.20
N GLY A 48 -23.24 -16.21 32.32
CA GLY A 48 -22.89 -14.84 31.98
C GLY A 48 -23.88 -14.11 31.05
N GLY A 49 -24.99 -14.77 30.68
CA GLY A 49 -26.06 -14.22 29.84
C GLY A 49 -25.71 -14.15 28.34
N VAL A 50 -24.69 -14.87 27.88
CA VAL A 50 -24.36 -14.99 26.45
C VAL A 50 -25.20 -16.09 25.82
N GLU A 51 -25.77 -15.85 24.64
CA GLU A 51 -26.53 -16.84 23.89
C GLU A 51 -25.59 -17.89 23.29
N VAL A 52 -25.77 -19.15 23.72
CA VAL A 52 -24.95 -20.29 23.29
C VAL A 52 -25.83 -21.46 22.90
N ILE A 53 -25.60 -22.01 21.73
CA ILE A 53 -26.21 -23.23 21.19
C ILE A 53 -25.17 -24.33 21.31
N ASP A 54 -25.41 -25.30 22.18
CA ASP A 54 -24.56 -26.47 22.36
C ASP A 54 -24.99 -27.58 21.39
N ALA A 55 -24.10 -28.17 20.66
CA ALA A 55 -24.38 -29.25 19.73
C ALA A 55 -24.94 -30.53 20.44
N SER A 56 -24.77 -30.60 21.74
CA SER A 56 -25.33 -31.68 22.56
C SER A 56 -26.77 -31.44 23.05
N ASP A 57 -27.33 -30.22 22.89
CA ASP A 57 -28.69 -29.89 23.35
C ASP A 57 -29.76 -30.73 22.60
N ASP A 58 -29.66 -30.73 21.23
CA ASP A 58 -30.54 -31.51 20.35
C ASP A 58 -30.02 -31.59 18.92
N ASP A 59 -30.73 -32.29 18.04
CA ASP A 59 -30.32 -32.48 16.62
C ASP A 59 -30.33 -31.17 15.80
N ASP A 60 -31.22 -30.21 16.10
CA ASP A 60 -31.24 -28.90 15.47
C ASP A 60 -30.04 -28.07 15.90
N ALA A 61 -29.71 -28.08 17.17
CA ALA A 61 -28.49 -27.45 17.71
C ALA A 61 -27.25 -28.05 17.05
N ALA A 62 -27.13 -29.36 16.97
CA ALA A 62 -26.04 -30.04 16.31
C ALA A 62 -25.92 -29.64 14.82
N ARG A 63 -27.04 -29.51 14.11
CA ARG A 63 -27.10 -29.05 12.74
C ARG A 63 -26.68 -27.59 12.59
N ARG A 64 -27.13 -26.70 13.46
CA ARG A 64 -26.75 -25.28 13.45
C ARG A 64 -25.27 -25.08 13.69
N VAL A 65 -24.70 -25.77 14.67
CA VAL A 65 -23.24 -25.73 14.92
C VAL A 65 -22.46 -26.27 13.73
N ALA A 66 -22.91 -27.40 13.14
CA ALA A 66 -22.25 -27.96 11.96
C ALA A 66 -22.30 -27.03 10.74
N LEU A 67 -23.40 -26.30 10.53
CA LEU A 67 -23.52 -25.30 9.47
C LEU A 67 -22.60 -24.09 9.73
N ALA A 68 -22.59 -23.61 10.96
CA ALA A 68 -21.70 -22.50 11.36
C ALA A 68 -20.21 -22.86 11.30
N SER A 69 -19.86 -24.14 11.33
CA SER A 69 -18.49 -24.66 11.25
C SER A 69 -17.94 -24.75 9.84
N ARG A 70 -18.61 -24.20 8.84
CA ARG A 70 -18.25 -24.32 7.43
C ARG A 70 -18.08 -22.97 6.76
N ASP A 71 -17.16 -22.93 5.79
CA ASP A 71 -17.10 -21.92 4.73
C ASP A 71 -17.13 -22.62 3.36
N PHE A 72 -16.73 -21.95 2.26
CA PHE A 72 -16.74 -22.54 0.93
C PHE A 72 -15.44 -23.33 0.58
N TYR A 73 -14.73 -23.87 1.58
CA TYR A 73 -13.50 -24.65 1.38
C TYR A 73 -13.65 -25.81 0.37
N TRP A 74 -14.88 -26.24 0.12
CA TRP A 74 -15.18 -27.32 -0.81
C TRP A 74 -14.92 -26.99 -2.29
N TYR A 75 -14.57 -25.75 -2.64
CA TYR A 75 -14.02 -25.36 -3.93
C TYR A 75 -12.66 -26.05 -4.20
N SER A 76 -11.93 -26.37 -3.16
CA SER A 76 -10.64 -27.02 -3.23
C SER A 76 -10.78 -28.53 -2.96
N PRO A 77 -10.37 -29.42 -3.87
CA PRO A 77 -10.35 -30.85 -3.62
C PRO A 77 -9.45 -31.22 -2.43
N LYS A 78 -8.34 -30.51 -2.24
CA LYS A 78 -7.39 -30.68 -1.14
C LYS A 78 -8.01 -30.32 0.21
N LEU A 79 -8.59 -29.13 0.33
CA LEU A 79 -9.26 -28.70 1.56
C LEU A 79 -10.49 -29.54 1.88
N LYS A 80 -11.26 -29.94 0.86
CA LYS A 80 -12.41 -30.84 1.02
C LYS A 80 -12.01 -32.18 1.66
N LYS A 81 -10.83 -32.72 1.31
CA LYS A 81 -10.28 -33.94 1.92
C LYS A 81 -9.77 -33.65 3.35
N GLN A 82 -9.03 -32.55 3.56
CA GLN A 82 -8.41 -32.23 4.84
C GLN A 82 -9.41 -31.79 5.92
N LEU A 83 -10.43 -30.98 5.54
CA LEU A 83 -11.36 -30.37 6.48
C LEU A 83 -12.66 -31.16 6.68
N ARG A 84 -12.79 -32.30 6.03
CA ARG A 84 -13.98 -33.16 6.14
C ARG A 84 -14.22 -33.59 7.60
N GLY A 85 -15.39 -33.24 8.15
CA GLY A 85 -15.79 -33.61 9.51
C GLY A 85 -15.26 -32.68 10.61
N MET A 86 -14.44 -31.67 10.27
CA MET A 86 -14.04 -30.62 11.21
C MET A 86 -15.26 -29.77 11.55
N ARG A 87 -15.56 -29.62 12.87
CA ARG A 87 -16.69 -28.82 13.36
C ARG A 87 -16.45 -28.37 14.79
N GLY A 88 -17.07 -27.28 15.17
CA GLY A 88 -17.18 -26.82 16.55
C GLY A 88 -18.10 -27.75 17.38
N ASP A 89 -18.12 -27.50 18.66
CA ASP A 89 -18.96 -28.18 19.66
C ASP A 89 -20.10 -27.28 20.09
N ALA A 90 -19.88 -25.94 20.06
CA ALA A 90 -20.91 -24.94 20.37
C ALA A 90 -20.86 -23.75 19.44
N LEU A 91 -22.00 -23.05 19.31
CA LEU A 91 -22.10 -21.79 18.55
C LEU A 91 -22.50 -20.68 19.55
N VAL A 92 -21.62 -19.67 19.65
CA VAL A 92 -21.81 -18.47 20.48
C VAL A 92 -22.30 -17.35 19.59
N LEU A 93 -23.48 -16.79 19.89
CA LEU A 93 -24.05 -15.65 19.15
C LEU A 93 -23.71 -14.35 19.89
N ALA A 94 -22.72 -13.62 19.43
CA ALA A 94 -22.31 -12.34 20.03
C ALA A 94 -23.18 -11.20 19.50
N LYS A 95 -23.95 -10.57 20.37
CA LYS A 95 -24.82 -9.42 20.07
C LYS A 95 -24.15 -8.09 20.41
N SER A 96 -23.07 -8.14 21.19
CA SER A 96 -22.35 -6.98 21.68
C SER A 96 -20.86 -7.29 21.87
N GLU A 97 -20.03 -6.24 21.95
CA GLU A 97 -18.63 -6.38 22.35
C GLU A 97 -18.47 -7.04 23.72
N SER A 98 -19.39 -6.77 24.64
CA SER A 98 -19.42 -7.44 25.96
C SER A 98 -19.52 -8.96 25.84
N ASP A 99 -20.32 -9.48 24.89
CA ASP A 99 -20.42 -10.91 24.65
C ASP A 99 -19.13 -11.49 24.08
N VAL A 100 -18.48 -10.74 23.18
CA VAL A 100 -17.15 -11.10 22.64
C VAL A 100 -16.09 -11.15 23.75
N VAL A 101 -16.06 -10.14 24.63
CA VAL A 101 -15.14 -10.09 25.77
C VAL A 101 -15.35 -11.29 26.70
N LYS A 102 -16.61 -11.63 27.02
CA LYS A 102 -16.93 -12.82 27.84
C LYS A 102 -16.49 -14.10 27.14
N ALA A 103 -16.80 -14.27 25.83
CA ALA A 103 -16.46 -15.47 25.08
C ALA A 103 -14.94 -15.67 24.96
N ALA A 104 -14.20 -14.61 24.64
CA ALA A 104 -12.75 -14.65 24.55
C ALA A 104 -12.09 -14.93 25.91
N GLY A 105 -12.61 -14.32 27.00
CA GLY A 105 -12.13 -14.55 28.36
C GLY A 105 -12.36 -15.98 28.84
N VAL A 106 -13.56 -16.52 28.59
CA VAL A 106 -13.87 -17.92 28.90
C VAL A 106 -12.97 -18.86 28.13
N ALA A 107 -12.83 -18.65 26.81
CA ALA A 107 -11.92 -19.43 25.94
C ALA A 107 -10.49 -19.45 26.51
N ALA A 108 -9.97 -18.29 26.87
CA ALA A 108 -8.60 -18.16 27.40
C ALA A 108 -8.41 -18.83 28.78
N ARG A 109 -9.42 -18.78 29.66
CA ARG A 109 -9.35 -19.43 31.00
C ARG A 109 -9.52 -20.92 30.94
N THR A 110 -10.41 -21.41 30.08
CA THR A 110 -10.74 -22.84 29.98
C THR A 110 -9.84 -23.60 29.01
N GLY A 111 -9.06 -22.86 28.16
CA GLY A 111 -8.27 -23.45 27.08
C GLY A 111 -9.12 -23.98 25.91
N VAL A 112 -10.41 -23.64 25.86
CA VAL A 112 -11.31 -24.06 24.78
C VAL A 112 -11.07 -23.20 23.53
N PRO A 113 -10.76 -23.79 22.37
CA PRO A 113 -10.63 -23.05 21.13
C PRO A 113 -11.88 -22.26 20.77
N ILE A 114 -11.65 -21.04 20.21
CA ILE A 114 -12.73 -20.20 19.72
C ILE A 114 -12.39 -19.71 18.31
N THR A 115 -13.34 -19.94 17.39
CA THR A 115 -13.18 -19.56 15.97
C THR A 115 -14.13 -18.43 15.63
N PRO A 116 -13.65 -17.18 15.46
CA PRO A 116 -14.49 -16.06 15.02
C PRO A 116 -15.04 -16.29 13.62
N ARG A 117 -16.28 -15.90 13.40
CA ARG A 117 -16.99 -16.07 12.14
C ARG A 117 -17.92 -14.89 11.86
N GLY A 118 -17.95 -14.44 10.61
CA GLY A 118 -19.04 -13.65 10.03
C GLY A 118 -19.98 -14.56 9.24
N ALA A 119 -20.29 -14.23 7.98
CA ALA A 119 -21.17 -15.05 7.15
C ALA A 119 -20.56 -16.38 6.66
N GLY A 120 -19.25 -16.59 6.81
CA GLY A 120 -18.55 -17.81 6.34
C GLY A 120 -18.50 -17.95 4.81
N THR A 121 -18.37 -16.84 4.11
CA THR A 121 -18.26 -16.79 2.64
C THR A 121 -16.83 -16.99 2.12
N GLY A 122 -15.85 -17.12 3.02
CA GLY A 122 -14.47 -17.48 2.66
C GLY A 122 -14.38 -18.88 2.06
N ASN A 123 -13.30 -19.21 1.37
CA ASN A 123 -13.14 -20.47 0.66
C ASN A 123 -11.81 -21.19 0.94
N TYR A 124 -11.07 -20.74 1.95
CA TYR A 124 -9.79 -21.35 2.35
C TYR A 124 -9.88 -22.13 3.67
N GLY A 125 -11.08 -22.37 4.20
CA GLY A 125 -11.24 -22.97 5.50
C GLY A 125 -10.99 -22.01 6.68
N GLN A 126 -11.03 -20.69 6.45
CA GLN A 126 -10.73 -19.68 7.48
C GLN A 126 -11.62 -19.81 8.71
N ALA A 127 -12.92 -20.06 8.50
CA ALA A 127 -13.91 -20.17 9.55
C ALA A 127 -14.17 -21.61 10.03
N VAL A 128 -13.34 -22.57 9.64
CA VAL A 128 -13.48 -23.98 10.05
C VAL A 128 -12.73 -24.20 11.36
N PRO A 129 -13.38 -24.63 12.44
CA PRO A 129 -12.75 -24.89 13.74
C PRO A 129 -11.94 -26.19 13.72
N MET A 130 -10.61 -26.07 13.56
CA MET A 130 -9.70 -27.21 13.35
C MET A 130 -9.60 -28.13 14.58
N ARG A 131 -9.78 -27.57 15.79
CA ARG A 131 -9.63 -28.30 17.06
C ARG A 131 -10.93 -28.42 17.85
N GLY A 132 -12.09 -28.23 17.19
CA GLY A 132 -13.38 -28.18 17.87
C GLY A 132 -13.57 -26.88 18.64
N GLY A 133 -14.23 -26.94 19.79
CA GLY A 133 -14.51 -25.78 20.65
C GLY A 133 -15.68 -24.94 20.15
N MET A 134 -15.60 -23.63 20.34
CA MET A 134 -16.69 -22.70 20.10
C MET A 134 -16.52 -21.99 18.75
N VAL A 135 -17.60 -21.88 17.99
CA VAL A 135 -17.70 -20.95 16.85
C VAL A 135 -18.33 -19.66 17.37
N LEU A 136 -17.65 -18.53 17.21
CA LEU A 136 -18.14 -17.20 17.63
C LEU A 136 -18.73 -16.48 16.44
N ASP A 137 -20.05 -16.45 16.35
CA ASP A 137 -20.77 -15.75 15.29
C ASP A 137 -20.93 -14.27 15.63
N LEU A 138 -20.33 -13.41 14.82
CA LEU A 138 -20.36 -11.96 14.94
C LEU A 138 -21.44 -11.32 14.05
N SER A 139 -22.22 -12.11 13.29
CA SER A 139 -23.24 -11.58 12.38
C SER A 139 -24.28 -10.69 13.08
N PRO A 140 -24.63 -10.88 14.39
CA PRO A 140 -25.55 -9.98 15.06
C PRO A 140 -24.97 -8.57 15.37
N MET A 141 -23.65 -8.35 15.18
CA MET A 141 -23.01 -7.05 15.40
C MET A 141 -23.02 -6.23 14.09
N ASP A 142 -24.19 -5.87 13.61
CA ASP A 142 -24.46 -5.32 12.28
C ASP A 142 -24.77 -3.81 12.26
N GLN A 143 -24.47 -3.09 13.34
CA GLN A 143 -24.81 -1.68 13.49
C GLN A 143 -23.78 -0.78 12.76
N ILE A 144 -24.27 0.31 12.15
CA ILE A 144 -23.41 1.42 11.72
C ILE A 144 -23.17 2.31 12.95
N VAL A 145 -21.92 2.40 13.39
CA VAL A 145 -21.50 3.18 14.56
C VAL A 145 -21.45 4.66 14.23
N SER A 146 -20.84 5.00 13.08
CA SER A 146 -20.78 6.36 12.58
C SER A 146 -20.60 6.40 11.06
N LEU A 147 -21.15 7.45 10.44
CA LEU A 147 -20.94 7.77 9.03
C LEU A 147 -20.60 9.26 8.91
N ASP A 148 -19.37 9.59 8.60
CA ASP A 148 -18.97 10.95 8.26
C ASP A 148 -19.21 11.21 6.77
N ALA A 149 -20.35 11.84 6.47
CA ALA A 149 -20.74 12.16 5.10
C ALA A 149 -19.90 13.31 4.49
N ARG A 150 -19.14 14.07 5.29
CA ARG A 150 -18.24 15.11 4.80
C ARG A 150 -16.95 14.51 4.30
N ASP A 151 -16.34 13.65 5.10
CA ASP A 151 -15.00 13.10 4.84
C ASP A 151 -15.07 11.73 4.15
N GLY A 152 -16.26 11.11 4.06
CA GLY A 152 -16.47 9.83 3.38
C GLY A 152 -15.85 8.67 4.15
N VAL A 153 -16.08 8.61 5.45
CA VAL A 153 -15.61 7.55 6.34
C VAL A 153 -16.79 6.90 7.03
N VAL A 154 -16.78 5.56 7.12
CA VAL A 154 -17.78 4.82 7.87
C VAL A 154 -17.13 3.87 8.87
N ARG A 155 -17.68 3.83 10.08
CA ARG A 155 -17.36 2.85 11.11
C ARG A 155 -18.59 2.01 11.40
N ALA A 156 -18.42 0.70 11.33
CA ALA A 156 -19.54 -0.23 11.53
C ALA A 156 -19.10 -1.51 12.24
N GLY A 157 -20.05 -2.20 12.82
CA GLY A 157 -19.87 -3.50 13.46
C GLY A 157 -19.37 -4.56 12.47
N ALA A 158 -18.55 -5.48 12.93
CA ALA A 158 -17.93 -6.51 12.12
C ALA A 158 -18.92 -7.45 11.41
N GLY A 159 -20.14 -7.58 11.97
CA GLY A 159 -21.21 -8.44 11.46
C GLY A 159 -22.05 -7.83 10.35
N ILE A 160 -21.93 -6.52 10.07
CA ILE A 160 -22.73 -5.88 9.04
C ILE A 160 -22.47 -6.48 7.66
N ILE A 161 -23.55 -6.81 6.94
CA ILE A 161 -23.46 -7.29 5.57
C ILE A 161 -23.06 -6.12 4.65
N LEU A 162 -22.05 -6.34 3.79
CA LEU A 162 -21.52 -5.29 2.92
C LEU A 162 -22.56 -4.68 1.98
N GLN A 163 -23.59 -5.45 1.55
CA GLN A 163 -24.70 -4.90 0.78
C GLN A 163 -25.53 -3.90 1.59
N GLN A 164 -25.83 -4.22 2.87
CA GLN A 164 -26.57 -3.31 3.75
C GLN A 164 -25.78 -2.02 4.00
N LEU A 165 -24.46 -2.15 4.20
CA LEU A 165 -23.57 -1.00 4.35
C LEU A 165 -23.52 -0.13 3.07
N GLU A 166 -23.39 -0.76 1.91
CA GLU A 166 -23.45 -0.08 0.61
C GLU A 166 -24.76 0.66 0.40
N ASP A 167 -25.89 -0.01 0.67
CA ASP A 167 -27.23 0.59 0.51
C ASP A 167 -27.41 1.81 1.41
N GLU A 168 -26.84 1.78 2.62
CA GLU A 168 -26.90 2.92 3.55
C GLU A 168 -25.99 4.06 3.12
N THR A 169 -24.71 3.77 2.79
CA THR A 169 -23.75 4.79 2.39
C THR A 169 -24.17 5.51 1.10
N ARG A 170 -24.81 4.80 0.15
CA ARG A 170 -25.33 5.38 -1.09
C ARG A 170 -26.42 6.43 -0.87
N LYS A 171 -27.21 6.35 0.21
CA LYS A 171 -28.18 7.41 0.55
C LYS A 171 -27.51 8.75 0.85
N HIS A 172 -26.24 8.70 1.26
CA HIS A 172 -25.40 9.86 1.57
C HIS A 172 -24.43 10.26 0.46
N GLY A 173 -24.56 9.65 -0.73
CA GLY A 173 -23.72 9.94 -1.89
C GLY A 173 -22.35 9.27 -1.87
N TRP A 174 -22.20 8.23 -1.06
CA TRP A 174 -20.98 7.45 -0.93
C TRP A 174 -21.17 5.98 -1.26
N GLU A 175 -20.11 5.29 -1.69
CA GLU A 175 -20.09 3.85 -1.95
C GLU A 175 -18.84 3.20 -1.36
N LEU A 176 -18.87 1.89 -1.18
CA LEU A 176 -17.70 1.11 -0.76
C LEU A 176 -16.60 1.19 -1.83
N ARG A 177 -15.36 1.51 -1.42
CA ARG A 177 -14.20 1.51 -2.34
C ARG A 177 -13.98 0.15 -2.98
N GLN A 178 -14.16 -0.92 -2.19
CA GLN A 178 -14.01 -2.28 -2.67
C GLN A 178 -14.88 -3.25 -1.88
N HIS A 179 -15.23 -4.37 -2.50
CA HIS A 179 -15.99 -5.44 -1.87
C HIS A 179 -15.80 -6.77 -2.59
N PRO A 180 -15.95 -7.93 -1.93
CA PRO A 180 -15.91 -9.23 -2.60
C PRO A 180 -17.13 -9.43 -3.49
N SER A 181 -17.07 -10.38 -4.45
CA SER A 181 -18.22 -10.76 -5.27
C SER A 181 -19.40 -11.23 -4.40
N THR A 182 -19.12 -11.79 -3.22
CA THR A 182 -20.12 -12.21 -2.23
C THR A 182 -20.73 -11.07 -1.40
N ARG A 183 -20.66 -9.81 -1.85
CA ARG A 183 -21.14 -8.60 -1.13
C ARG A 183 -22.52 -8.76 -0.48
N ARG A 184 -23.43 -9.49 -1.14
CA ARG A 184 -24.80 -9.69 -0.66
C ARG A 184 -24.89 -10.51 0.63
N THR A 185 -23.84 -11.22 1.00
CA THR A 185 -23.80 -12.11 2.15
C THR A 185 -22.57 -11.92 3.04
N ALA A 186 -21.45 -11.47 2.48
CA ALA A 186 -20.22 -11.26 3.23
C ALA A 186 -20.37 -10.13 4.27
N THR A 187 -19.79 -10.34 5.45
CA THR A 187 -19.73 -9.32 6.50
C THR A 187 -18.45 -8.49 6.38
N LEU A 188 -18.50 -7.25 6.86
CA LEU A 188 -17.38 -6.31 6.84
C LEU A 188 -16.15 -6.86 7.58
N GLY A 189 -16.32 -7.34 8.83
CA GLY A 189 -15.24 -7.93 9.61
C GLY A 189 -14.69 -9.21 8.99
N GLY A 190 -15.57 -10.05 8.39
CA GLY A 190 -15.13 -11.25 7.66
C GLY A 190 -14.34 -10.94 6.42
N PHE A 191 -14.65 -9.84 5.70
CA PHE A 191 -13.91 -9.37 4.54
C PHE A 191 -12.50 -8.91 4.94
N VAL A 192 -12.38 -8.10 5.99
CA VAL A 192 -11.09 -7.58 6.48
C VAL A 192 -10.22 -8.69 7.07
N ALA A 193 -10.79 -9.53 7.95
CA ALA A 193 -10.04 -10.64 8.56
C ALA A 193 -9.64 -11.72 7.55
N GLY A 194 -10.44 -11.88 6.48
CA GLY A 194 -10.13 -12.79 5.37
C GLY A 194 -9.07 -12.27 4.42
N GLY A 195 -8.84 -10.95 4.37
CA GLY A 195 -7.84 -10.30 3.53
C GLY A 195 -8.13 -10.41 2.03
N SER A 196 -9.41 -10.55 1.65
CA SER A 196 -9.79 -10.73 0.25
C SER A 196 -9.66 -9.43 -0.53
N THR A 197 -9.38 -9.52 -1.82
CA THR A 197 -9.52 -8.46 -2.81
C THR A 197 -10.83 -8.65 -3.58
N GLY A 198 -11.30 -7.65 -4.30
CA GLY A 198 -12.55 -7.77 -5.03
C GLY A 198 -12.82 -6.58 -5.95
N ILE A 199 -14.10 -6.42 -6.29
CA ILE A 199 -14.59 -5.33 -7.13
C ILE A 199 -14.18 -3.99 -6.54
N GLY A 200 -13.62 -3.10 -7.35
CA GLY A 200 -13.06 -1.80 -6.95
C GLY A 200 -11.55 -1.81 -6.72
N ALA A 201 -10.90 -2.99 -6.66
CA ALA A 201 -9.45 -3.10 -6.46
C ALA A 201 -8.63 -2.53 -7.63
N MET A 202 -9.21 -2.41 -8.81
CA MET A 202 -8.59 -1.74 -9.94
C MET A 202 -8.39 -0.23 -9.68
N MET A 203 -9.34 0.40 -8.97
CA MET A 203 -9.26 1.83 -8.63
C MET A 203 -8.46 2.09 -7.36
N HIS A 204 -8.64 1.25 -6.35
CA HIS A 204 -8.24 1.53 -4.94
C HIS A 204 -7.20 0.56 -4.38
N GLY A 205 -6.76 -0.43 -5.15
CA GLY A 205 -5.90 -1.50 -4.64
C GLY A 205 -6.67 -2.49 -3.75
N GLY A 206 -5.94 -3.41 -3.10
CA GLY A 206 -6.51 -4.39 -2.17
C GLY A 206 -6.57 -3.88 -0.73
N LEU A 207 -7.04 -4.72 0.20
CA LEU A 207 -7.05 -4.41 1.65
C LEU A 207 -5.65 -4.25 2.25
N ALA A 208 -4.62 -4.67 1.52
CA ALA A 208 -3.22 -4.53 1.86
C ALA A 208 -2.66 -3.12 1.66
N GLU A 209 -3.35 -2.28 0.89
CA GLU A 209 -2.90 -0.91 0.64
C GLU A 209 -3.08 -0.03 1.88
N ASP A 210 -2.14 0.87 2.10
CA ASP A 210 -2.24 1.85 3.18
C ASP A 210 -3.52 2.68 3.03
N GLY A 211 -4.29 2.77 4.12
CA GLY A 211 -5.56 3.50 4.13
C GLY A 211 -6.75 2.76 3.52
N ALA A 212 -6.63 1.48 3.16
CA ALA A 212 -7.78 0.64 2.79
C ALA A 212 -8.66 0.31 4.00
N VAL A 213 -8.05 0.15 5.17
CA VAL A 213 -8.69 0.05 6.50
C VAL A 213 -8.10 1.15 7.36
N LEU A 214 -8.93 2.06 7.86
CA LEU A 214 -8.50 3.21 8.67
C LEU A 214 -8.35 2.84 10.14
N GLY A 215 -9.23 1.99 10.66
CA GLY A 215 -9.23 1.60 12.05
C GLY A 215 -9.94 0.28 12.31
N LEU A 216 -9.54 -0.38 13.38
CA LEU A 216 -10.15 -1.61 13.89
C LEU A 216 -10.33 -1.53 15.41
N ARG A 217 -11.48 -2.01 15.88
CA ARG A 217 -11.70 -2.31 17.28
C ARG A 217 -11.59 -3.81 17.48
N VAL A 218 -10.70 -4.24 18.37
CA VAL A 218 -10.29 -5.65 18.47
C VAL A 218 -10.29 -6.11 19.92
N VAL A 219 -10.93 -7.24 20.22
CA VAL A 219 -10.92 -7.89 21.54
C VAL A 219 -9.85 -8.96 21.57
N THR A 220 -8.97 -8.92 22.57
CA THR A 220 -7.91 -9.92 22.81
C THR A 220 -8.47 -11.19 23.45
N ALA A 221 -7.75 -12.32 23.33
CA ALA A 221 -8.10 -13.58 23.99
C ALA A 221 -7.13 -13.88 25.14
N GLU A 222 -7.25 -13.10 26.18
CA GLU A 222 -6.54 -13.23 27.46
C GLU A 222 -7.53 -13.63 28.55
N PRO A 223 -7.10 -14.16 29.71
CA PRO A 223 -8.00 -14.45 30.82
C PRO A 223 -8.84 -13.25 31.28
N ALA A 224 -8.31 -12.03 31.13
CA ALA A 224 -9.00 -10.76 31.25
C ALA A 224 -8.85 -9.99 29.91
N PRO A 225 -9.75 -10.18 28.94
CA PRO A 225 -9.60 -9.59 27.61
C PRO A 225 -9.58 -8.07 27.63
N ARG A 226 -8.80 -7.49 26.72
CA ARG A 226 -8.73 -6.04 26.50
C ARG A 226 -9.38 -5.72 25.16
N THR A 227 -9.99 -4.55 25.07
CA THR A 227 -10.37 -3.96 23.79
C THR A 227 -9.27 -3.01 23.33
N LEU A 228 -8.82 -3.17 22.09
CA LEU A 228 -7.78 -2.38 21.46
C LEU A 228 -8.38 -1.54 20.33
N GLU A 229 -7.99 -0.27 20.26
CA GLU A 229 -8.23 0.60 19.11
C GLU A 229 -6.94 0.64 18.28
N LEU A 230 -7.01 0.13 17.06
CA LEU A 230 -5.90 0.08 16.11
C LEU A 230 -6.21 1.05 14.97
N ASN A 231 -5.25 1.90 14.60
CA ASN A 231 -5.43 2.91 13.57
C ASN A 231 -4.22 2.96 12.63
N GLY A 232 -4.46 3.34 11.38
CA GLY A 232 -3.42 3.42 10.37
C GLY A 232 -2.74 2.06 10.19
N ARG A 233 -1.40 2.00 10.22
CA ARG A 233 -0.65 0.75 10.01
C ARG A 233 -0.76 -0.28 11.14
N ASP A 234 -1.24 0.12 12.31
CA ASP A 234 -1.43 -0.81 13.44
C ASP A 234 -2.55 -1.83 13.19
N VAL A 235 -3.36 -1.65 12.13
CA VAL A 235 -4.41 -2.60 11.73
C VAL A 235 -3.84 -3.87 11.05
N PHE A 236 -2.66 -3.78 10.41
CA PHE A 236 -2.12 -4.85 9.58
C PHE A 236 -1.84 -6.18 10.31
N PRO A 237 -1.44 -6.21 11.58
CA PRO A 237 -1.33 -7.48 12.29
C PRO A 237 -2.64 -8.26 12.42
N VAL A 238 -3.80 -7.61 12.18
CA VAL A 238 -5.15 -8.21 12.30
C VAL A 238 -5.83 -8.39 10.94
N VAL A 239 -5.53 -7.53 9.97
CA VAL A 239 -5.99 -7.68 8.57
C VAL A 239 -5.39 -8.95 7.98
N HIS A 240 -6.21 -9.76 7.29
CA HIS A 240 -5.78 -11.04 6.69
C HIS A 240 -5.16 -12.03 7.69
N ALA A 241 -5.61 -12.01 8.95
CA ALA A 241 -5.11 -12.91 9.98
C ALA A 241 -6.08 -14.04 10.33
N TYR A 242 -7.18 -14.23 9.58
CA TYR A 242 -8.21 -15.26 9.79
C TYR A 242 -8.77 -15.31 11.23
N GLY A 243 -8.75 -14.17 11.93
CA GLY A 243 -9.19 -14.08 13.32
C GLY A 243 -8.27 -14.79 14.34
N THR A 244 -7.02 -15.03 13.99
CA THR A 244 -6.03 -15.60 14.91
C THR A 244 -5.44 -14.58 15.89
N ASN A 245 -5.52 -13.29 15.56
CA ASN A 245 -4.80 -12.21 16.23
C ASN A 245 -5.70 -11.26 17.03
N GLY A 246 -6.90 -11.70 17.34
CA GLY A 246 -7.92 -10.93 18.04
C GLY A 246 -9.26 -11.04 17.33
N VAL A 247 -10.33 -10.71 18.03
CA VAL A 247 -11.70 -10.71 17.49
C VAL A 247 -12.05 -9.28 17.09
N VAL A 248 -12.21 -9.03 15.78
CA VAL A 248 -12.63 -7.73 15.27
C VAL A 248 -14.09 -7.51 15.60
N THR A 249 -14.41 -6.42 16.30
CA THR A 249 -15.78 -6.03 16.69
C THR A 249 -16.30 -4.85 15.86
N GLU A 250 -15.43 -3.92 15.49
CA GLU A 250 -15.77 -2.79 14.61
C GLU A 250 -14.66 -2.57 13.58
N VAL A 251 -15.06 -2.05 12.42
CA VAL A 251 -14.18 -1.70 11.32
C VAL A 251 -14.48 -0.29 10.84
N GLU A 252 -13.44 0.52 10.65
CA GLU A 252 -13.51 1.84 10.04
C GLU A 252 -12.83 1.82 8.68
N ILE A 253 -13.59 2.20 7.64
CA ILE A 253 -13.12 2.22 6.24
C ILE A 253 -13.42 3.54 5.56
N PRO A 254 -12.58 3.94 4.58
CA PRO A 254 -12.88 5.07 3.70
C PRO A 254 -13.86 4.64 2.60
N LEU A 255 -14.67 5.60 2.18
CA LEU A 255 -15.64 5.46 1.10
C LEU A 255 -15.18 6.19 -0.17
N ALA A 256 -15.79 5.88 -1.29
CA ALA A 256 -15.66 6.61 -2.54
C ALA A 256 -16.96 7.39 -2.85
N ARG A 257 -16.89 8.42 -3.70
CA ARG A 257 -18.10 9.10 -4.18
C ARG A 257 -18.93 8.13 -5.01
N ALA A 258 -20.18 7.97 -4.66
CA ALA A 258 -21.10 7.06 -5.33
C ALA A 258 -21.26 7.42 -6.83
N GLN A 259 -21.08 6.42 -7.67
CA GLN A 259 -21.23 6.54 -9.12
C GLN A 259 -22.37 5.62 -9.61
N PRO A 260 -23.11 6.00 -10.63
CA PRO A 260 -23.91 5.03 -11.40
C PRO A 260 -22.96 4.24 -12.31
N TRP A 261 -22.75 2.99 -12.00
CA TRP A 261 -21.92 2.08 -12.78
C TRP A 261 -22.75 1.42 -13.89
N TRP A 262 -22.18 1.36 -15.07
CA TRP A 262 -22.78 0.81 -16.27
C TRP A 262 -22.07 -0.47 -16.65
N ASP A 263 -22.81 -1.55 -16.77
CA ASP A 263 -22.31 -2.87 -17.15
C ASP A 263 -22.11 -2.94 -18.67
N ALA A 264 -20.90 -3.24 -19.15
CA ALA A 264 -20.58 -3.39 -20.57
C ALA A 264 -19.86 -4.71 -20.84
N VAL A 265 -20.09 -5.29 -22.00
CA VAL A 265 -19.46 -6.54 -22.46
C VAL A 265 -18.79 -6.30 -23.81
N TYR A 266 -17.49 -6.60 -23.83
CA TYR A 266 -16.66 -6.52 -25.04
C TYR A 266 -16.19 -7.92 -25.42
N THR A 267 -15.97 -8.19 -26.71
CA THR A 267 -15.49 -9.48 -27.20
C THR A 267 -14.31 -9.30 -28.14
N PHE A 268 -13.37 -10.24 -28.09
CA PHE A 268 -12.09 -10.17 -28.80
C PHE A 268 -11.74 -11.48 -29.52
N PRO A 269 -10.98 -11.41 -30.64
CA PRO A 269 -10.58 -12.58 -31.40
C PRO A 269 -9.45 -13.39 -30.73
N SER A 270 -8.66 -12.78 -29.82
CA SER A 270 -7.56 -13.42 -29.09
C SER A 270 -7.52 -13.01 -27.62
N LEU A 271 -6.98 -13.86 -26.77
CA LEU A 271 -6.79 -13.57 -25.35
C LEU A 271 -5.82 -12.40 -25.16
N HIS A 272 -4.77 -12.33 -25.97
CA HIS A 272 -3.83 -11.20 -25.95
C HIS A 272 -4.52 -9.86 -26.18
N ALA A 273 -5.38 -9.77 -27.20
CA ALA A 273 -6.13 -8.53 -27.48
C ALA A 273 -7.07 -8.16 -26.32
N ALA A 274 -7.77 -9.15 -25.75
CA ALA A 274 -8.65 -8.94 -24.60
C ALA A 274 -7.88 -8.47 -23.36
N ALA A 275 -6.74 -9.11 -23.05
CA ALA A 275 -5.90 -8.76 -21.90
C ALA A 275 -5.24 -7.38 -22.09
N LYS A 276 -4.73 -7.08 -23.29
CA LYS A 276 -4.16 -5.77 -23.62
C LYS A 276 -5.19 -4.66 -23.45
N PHE A 277 -6.39 -4.82 -24.03
CA PHE A 277 -7.49 -3.87 -23.85
C PHE A 277 -7.80 -3.66 -22.35
N ALA A 278 -7.87 -4.73 -21.57
CA ALA A 278 -8.23 -4.63 -20.15
C ALA A 278 -7.17 -3.85 -19.33
N LEU A 279 -5.87 -4.04 -19.61
CA LEU A 279 -4.79 -3.26 -18.99
C LEU A 279 -4.84 -1.80 -19.42
N GLU A 280 -4.94 -1.52 -20.73
CA GLU A 280 -5.04 -0.15 -21.26
C GLU A 280 -6.26 0.59 -20.71
N LEU A 281 -7.40 -0.10 -20.53
CA LEU A 281 -8.58 0.47 -19.91
C LEU A 281 -8.34 0.84 -18.45
N GLY A 282 -7.65 -0.02 -17.71
CA GLY A 282 -7.27 0.22 -16.30
C GLY A 282 -6.23 1.33 -16.12
N GLU A 283 -5.39 1.57 -17.13
CA GLU A 283 -4.34 2.61 -17.11
C GLU A 283 -4.83 3.95 -17.70
N ALA A 284 -5.91 3.94 -18.50
CA ALA A 284 -6.38 5.12 -19.19
C ALA A 284 -6.93 6.19 -18.23
N PRO A 285 -6.31 7.36 -18.09
CA PRO A 285 -6.72 8.36 -17.09
C PRO A 285 -8.09 9.00 -17.39
N ALA A 286 -8.56 8.92 -18.64
CA ALA A 286 -9.85 9.44 -19.07
C ALA A 286 -10.99 8.42 -18.97
N ILE A 287 -10.71 7.17 -18.58
CA ILE A 287 -11.71 6.11 -18.47
C ILE A 287 -11.86 5.72 -17.00
N VAL A 288 -13.02 5.98 -16.45
CA VAL A 288 -13.37 5.61 -15.08
C VAL A 288 -14.12 4.28 -15.13
N ALA A 289 -13.44 3.22 -14.73
CA ALA A 289 -14.00 1.87 -14.59
C ALA A 289 -13.68 1.31 -13.21
N ARG A 290 -14.66 0.64 -12.59
CA ARG A 290 -14.56 0.06 -11.26
C ARG A 290 -14.11 -1.38 -11.29
N GLU A 291 -14.48 -2.09 -12.36
CA GLU A 291 -14.26 -3.51 -12.51
C GLU A 291 -13.98 -3.84 -13.97
N VAL A 292 -12.99 -4.68 -14.23
CA VAL A 292 -12.69 -5.22 -15.56
C VAL A 292 -12.20 -6.65 -15.40
N SER A 293 -12.95 -7.59 -15.98
CA SER A 293 -12.73 -9.03 -15.90
C SER A 293 -12.56 -9.64 -17.28
N VAL A 294 -11.48 -10.35 -17.53
CA VAL A 294 -11.17 -11.02 -18.79
C VAL A 294 -11.44 -12.51 -18.70
N HIS A 295 -12.24 -13.04 -19.60
CA HIS A 295 -12.59 -14.45 -19.67
C HIS A 295 -12.08 -15.06 -20.97
N GLN A 296 -11.15 -16.00 -20.85
CA GLN A 296 -10.65 -16.75 -22.00
C GLN A 296 -11.76 -17.58 -22.63
N SER A 297 -11.85 -17.62 -23.98
CA SER A 297 -12.68 -18.62 -24.68
C SER A 297 -12.15 -20.04 -24.36
N PRO A 298 -13.03 -21.00 -24.16
CA PRO A 298 -14.49 -21.02 -24.34
C PRO A 298 -15.32 -20.90 -23.05
N THR A 299 -14.95 -20.02 -22.10
CA THR A 299 -15.64 -19.90 -20.81
C THR A 299 -17.17 -19.84 -20.97
N PHE A 300 -17.67 -18.93 -21.78
CA PHE A 300 -19.12 -18.71 -21.96
C PHE A 300 -19.76 -19.71 -22.91
N ALA A 301 -18.99 -20.37 -23.78
CA ALA A 301 -19.52 -21.46 -24.59
C ALA A 301 -19.68 -22.76 -23.77
N ARG A 302 -18.74 -23.04 -22.87
CA ARG A 302 -18.67 -24.29 -22.12
C ARG A 302 -19.03 -24.09 -20.65
N GLU A 303 -18.19 -23.41 -19.88
CA GLU A 303 -18.26 -23.43 -18.40
C GLU A 303 -19.49 -22.67 -17.89
N LEU A 304 -19.73 -21.49 -18.44
CA LEU A 304 -20.82 -20.60 -18.07
C LEU A 304 -21.96 -20.54 -19.13
N GLY A 305 -21.96 -21.43 -20.11
CA GLY A 305 -22.94 -21.47 -21.18
C GLY A 305 -24.39 -21.70 -20.73
N HIS A 306 -24.60 -22.18 -19.52
CA HIS A 306 -25.92 -22.36 -18.88
C HIS A 306 -26.42 -21.10 -18.15
N THR A 307 -25.62 -20.05 -18.09
CA THR A 307 -25.98 -18.79 -17.45
C THR A 307 -26.65 -17.83 -18.46
N THR A 308 -27.42 -16.86 -17.95
CA THR A 308 -28.08 -15.86 -18.80
C THR A 308 -27.07 -15.07 -19.64
N LEU A 309 -25.89 -14.76 -19.09
CA LEU A 309 -24.80 -14.12 -19.85
C LEU A 309 -24.29 -15.04 -20.97
N GLY A 310 -24.08 -16.34 -20.68
CA GLY A 310 -23.67 -17.31 -21.70
C GLY A 310 -24.73 -17.48 -22.81
N GLU A 311 -26.01 -17.44 -22.47
CA GLU A 311 -27.11 -17.47 -23.44
C GLU A 311 -27.15 -16.19 -24.30
N MET A 312 -26.98 -15.02 -23.71
CA MET A 312 -26.89 -13.75 -24.44
C MET A 312 -25.72 -13.75 -25.42
N LEU A 313 -24.51 -14.11 -24.95
CA LEU A 313 -23.32 -14.19 -25.82
C LEU A 313 -23.50 -15.18 -26.97
N ARG A 314 -24.22 -16.29 -26.74
CA ARG A 314 -24.54 -17.27 -27.80
C ARG A 314 -25.52 -16.67 -28.80
N ALA A 315 -26.53 -15.95 -28.35
CA ALA A 315 -27.50 -15.30 -29.25
C ALA A 315 -26.79 -14.24 -30.13
N GLU A 316 -25.79 -13.57 -29.62
CA GLU A 316 -24.97 -12.60 -30.37
C GLU A 316 -23.86 -13.24 -31.20
N GLY A 317 -23.76 -14.57 -31.24
CA GLY A 317 -22.69 -15.31 -31.94
C GLY A 317 -21.29 -15.07 -31.36
N ALA A 318 -21.21 -14.73 -30.09
CA ALA A 318 -19.98 -14.31 -29.42
C ALA A 318 -19.49 -15.28 -28.34
N ALA A 319 -20.21 -16.37 -28.09
CA ALA A 319 -19.87 -17.29 -26.98
C ALA A 319 -18.49 -17.98 -27.13
N GLU A 320 -18.01 -18.12 -28.37
CA GLU A 320 -16.67 -18.70 -28.68
C GLU A 320 -15.56 -17.63 -28.74
N LYS A 321 -15.86 -16.38 -28.39
CA LYS A 321 -14.86 -15.31 -28.33
C LYS A 321 -14.36 -15.12 -26.89
N HIS A 322 -13.21 -14.46 -26.75
CA HIS A 322 -12.73 -13.96 -25.45
C HIS A 322 -13.61 -12.78 -25.04
N ALA A 323 -14.09 -12.78 -23.80
CA ALA A 323 -14.98 -11.74 -23.30
C ALA A 323 -14.31 -10.89 -22.24
N VAL A 324 -14.59 -9.58 -22.28
CA VAL A 324 -14.25 -8.66 -21.20
C VAL A 324 -15.53 -8.07 -20.64
N LEU A 325 -15.74 -8.28 -19.34
CA LEU A 325 -16.83 -7.73 -18.56
C LEU A 325 -16.32 -6.48 -17.85
N ALA A 326 -17.05 -5.38 -17.92
CA ALA A 326 -16.61 -4.13 -17.31
C ALA A 326 -17.76 -3.35 -16.67
N GLN A 327 -17.47 -2.75 -15.50
CA GLN A 327 -18.33 -1.74 -14.87
C GLN A 327 -17.71 -0.36 -15.08
N ILE A 328 -18.34 0.48 -15.89
CA ILE A 328 -17.77 1.73 -16.38
C ILE A 328 -18.69 2.89 -16.03
N ALA A 329 -18.12 4.04 -15.65
CA ALA A 329 -18.88 5.28 -15.49
C ALA A 329 -19.42 5.75 -16.85
N LYS A 330 -20.66 6.27 -16.89
CA LYS A 330 -21.36 6.66 -18.14
C LYS A 330 -20.52 7.49 -19.12
N PRO A 331 -19.81 8.55 -18.70
CA PRO A 331 -19.00 9.36 -19.62
C PRO A 331 -17.86 8.59 -20.28
N SER A 332 -17.41 7.48 -19.67
CA SER A 332 -16.28 6.67 -20.12
C SER A 332 -16.68 5.54 -21.08
N LEU A 333 -17.97 5.24 -21.27
CA LEU A 333 -18.45 4.17 -22.16
C LEU A 333 -17.96 4.37 -23.60
N GLY A 334 -18.18 5.54 -24.19
CA GLY A 334 -17.75 5.83 -25.57
C GLY A 334 -16.21 5.74 -25.74
N PRO A 335 -15.40 6.33 -24.86
CA PRO A 335 -13.95 6.11 -24.86
C PRO A 335 -13.56 4.63 -24.74
N ALA A 336 -14.15 3.86 -23.83
CA ALA A 336 -13.88 2.43 -23.67
C ALA A 336 -14.25 1.63 -24.92
N SER A 337 -15.38 1.93 -25.55
CA SER A 337 -15.82 1.28 -26.80
C SER A 337 -14.93 1.61 -28.00
N ARG A 338 -14.30 2.80 -28.04
CA ARG A 338 -13.25 3.13 -29.01
C ARG A 338 -11.98 2.33 -28.75
N LEU A 339 -11.53 2.32 -27.50
CA LEU A 339 -10.35 1.56 -27.08
C LEU A 339 -10.51 0.07 -27.40
N ALA A 340 -11.70 -0.51 -27.21
CA ALA A 340 -12.00 -1.88 -27.59
C ALA A 340 -11.79 -2.12 -29.10
N LYS A 341 -12.28 -1.22 -29.94
CA LYS A 341 -12.12 -1.29 -31.41
C LYS A 341 -10.64 -1.15 -31.82
N ASP A 342 -9.90 -0.27 -31.16
CA ASP A 342 -8.47 -0.07 -31.42
C ASP A 342 -7.63 -1.33 -31.07
N ASN A 343 -8.19 -2.24 -30.25
CA ASN A 343 -7.65 -3.53 -29.89
C ASN A 343 -8.35 -4.72 -30.60
N ASP A 344 -8.92 -4.49 -31.80
CA ASP A 344 -9.62 -5.51 -32.60
C ASP A 344 -10.89 -6.10 -31.92
N GLY A 345 -11.40 -5.45 -30.91
CA GLY A 345 -12.57 -5.85 -30.15
C GLY A 345 -13.88 -5.32 -30.72
N ALA A 346 -14.97 -5.92 -30.27
CA ALA A 346 -16.32 -5.49 -30.57
C ALA A 346 -17.13 -5.29 -29.28
N VAL A 347 -17.99 -4.27 -29.28
CA VAL A 347 -19.02 -4.08 -28.24
C VAL A 347 -20.08 -5.16 -28.44
N CYS A 348 -20.25 -6.03 -27.47
CA CYS A 348 -21.28 -7.08 -27.49
C CYS A 348 -22.55 -6.58 -26.77
N PHE A 349 -22.34 -5.85 -25.65
CA PHE A 349 -23.41 -5.27 -24.89
C PHE A 349 -22.97 -3.92 -24.30
N GLU A 350 -23.84 -2.92 -24.42
CA GLU A 350 -23.72 -1.62 -23.75
C GLU A 350 -25.15 -1.13 -23.42
N PRO A 351 -25.49 -0.89 -22.16
CA PRO A 351 -26.86 -0.56 -21.77
C PRO A 351 -27.23 0.85 -22.17
N ALA A 352 -28.53 1.09 -22.45
CA ALA A 352 -29.06 2.41 -22.69
C ALA A 352 -29.19 3.23 -21.41
N ARG A 353 -29.39 2.58 -20.27
CA ARG A 353 -29.53 3.17 -18.93
C ARG A 353 -28.75 2.35 -17.88
N SER A 354 -28.37 2.98 -16.76
CA SER A 354 -27.63 2.29 -15.69
C SER A 354 -28.42 1.19 -14.99
N GLU A 355 -29.73 1.28 -14.98
CA GLU A 355 -30.65 0.25 -14.47
C GLU A 355 -30.95 -0.88 -15.44
N ASP A 356 -30.57 -0.76 -16.71
CA ASP A 356 -30.70 -1.80 -17.72
C ASP A 356 -29.69 -2.91 -17.42
N LEU A 357 -30.04 -3.82 -16.53
CA LEU A 357 -29.27 -5.04 -16.30
C LEU A 357 -29.62 -6.05 -17.41
N PRO A 358 -28.68 -6.36 -18.32
CA PRO A 358 -28.95 -7.23 -19.47
C PRO A 358 -29.45 -8.61 -19.05
N LEU A 359 -29.20 -8.97 -17.80
CA LEU A 359 -29.31 -10.31 -17.28
C LEU A 359 -30.16 -10.38 -16.01
N GLY A 360 -30.80 -9.27 -15.63
CA GLY A 360 -31.51 -9.16 -14.35
C GLY A 360 -30.61 -9.18 -13.11
N ILE A 361 -29.30 -9.33 -13.31
CA ILE A 361 -28.27 -9.31 -12.25
C ILE A 361 -27.06 -8.52 -12.75
N PRO A 362 -26.31 -7.84 -11.84
CA PRO A 362 -25.10 -7.11 -12.20
C PRO A 362 -24.00 -8.00 -12.73
N LEU A 363 -23.12 -7.47 -13.61
CA LEU A 363 -22.01 -8.25 -14.20
C LEU A 363 -21.02 -8.79 -13.17
N TYR A 364 -20.83 -8.13 -12.01
CA TYR A 364 -19.93 -8.64 -10.96
C TYR A 364 -20.38 -10.00 -10.41
N GLU A 365 -21.62 -10.44 -10.65
CA GLU A 365 -22.07 -11.81 -10.33
C GLU A 365 -21.46 -12.87 -11.27
N TYR A 366 -20.69 -12.47 -12.28
CA TYR A 366 -19.95 -13.34 -13.19
C TYR A 366 -18.44 -13.20 -13.09
N THR A 367 -17.94 -12.36 -12.17
CA THR A 367 -16.52 -12.07 -11.96
C THR A 367 -15.99 -12.69 -10.69
N TRP A 368 -14.70 -12.63 -10.45
CA TRP A 368 -14.04 -13.17 -9.26
C TRP A 368 -14.43 -14.64 -9.02
N ASN A 369 -14.59 -15.03 -7.77
CA ASN A 369 -14.95 -16.40 -7.39
C ASN A 369 -16.36 -16.82 -7.82
N HIS A 370 -17.23 -15.90 -8.24
CA HIS A 370 -18.53 -16.27 -8.79
C HIS A 370 -18.41 -16.97 -10.14
N THR A 371 -17.38 -16.65 -10.96
CA THR A 371 -17.04 -17.44 -12.16
C THR A 371 -16.83 -18.92 -11.82
N THR A 372 -16.01 -19.18 -10.79
CA THR A 372 -15.78 -20.57 -10.29
C THR A 372 -17.07 -21.21 -9.78
N LEU A 373 -17.90 -20.44 -9.04
CA LEU A 373 -19.18 -20.95 -8.55
C LEU A 373 -20.14 -21.36 -9.68
N HIS A 374 -20.22 -20.53 -10.73
CA HIS A 374 -21.03 -20.88 -11.92
C HIS A 374 -20.49 -22.13 -12.62
N ALA A 375 -19.17 -22.24 -12.81
CA ALA A 375 -18.55 -23.42 -13.40
C ALA A 375 -18.84 -24.69 -12.59
N LEU A 376 -18.76 -24.62 -11.25
CA LEU A 376 -19.06 -25.71 -10.32
C LEU A 376 -20.53 -26.15 -10.32
N LYS A 377 -21.47 -25.29 -10.72
CA LYS A 377 -22.88 -25.71 -10.91
C LYS A 377 -23.01 -26.72 -12.04
N LYS A 378 -22.18 -26.59 -13.08
CA LYS A 378 -22.16 -27.48 -14.24
C LYS A 378 -21.26 -28.69 -14.04
N ASP A 379 -20.02 -28.46 -13.56
CA ASP A 379 -19.03 -29.54 -13.38
C ASP A 379 -18.44 -29.47 -11.97
N LYS A 380 -18.76 -30.46 -11.15
CA LYS A 380 -18.31 -30.54 -9.75
C LYS A 380 -16.83 -30.86 -9.58
N SER A 381 -16.13 -31.22 -10.64
CA SER A 381 -14.68 -31.47 -10.63
C SER A 381 -13.85 -30.21 -10.83
N VAL A 382 -14.45 -29.12 -11.27
CA VAL A 382 -13.76 -27.82 -11.44
C VAL A 382 -13.25 -27.30 -10.11
N THR A 383 -12.07 -26.74 -10.11
CA THR A 383 -11.50 -25.94 -9.03
C THR A 383 -10.85 -24.70 -9.64
N TYR A 384 -10.05 -23.96 -8.89
CA TYR A 384 -9.44 -22.74 -9.39
C TYR A 384 -8.04 -22.55 -8.84
N LEU A 385 -7.27 -21.65 -9.47
CA LEU A 385 -5.96 -21.20 -9.01
C LEU A 385 -6.00 -19.70 -8.88
N GLN A 386 -5.44 -19.18 -7.78
CA GLN A 386 -5.17 -17.75 -7.65
C GLN A 386 -3.69 -17.46 -7.86
N ALA A 387 -3.42 -16.55 -8.79
CA ALA A 387 -2.08 -16.09 -9.11
C ALA A 387 -2.08 -14.60 -9.46
N ALA A 388 -0.90 -13.97 -9.52
CA ALA A 388 -0.76 -12.58 -9.96
C ALA A 388 0.04 -12.50 -11.25
N MET A 389 -0.53 -11.83 -12.26
CA MET A 389 0.19 -11.41 -13.45
C MET A 389 0.71 -10.00 -13.19
N MET A 390 1.98 -9.91 -12.81
CA MET A 390 2.58 -8.69 -12.27
C MET A 390 2.65 -7.55 -13.31
N PRO A 391 2.49 -6.29 -12.88
CA PRO A 391 2.62 -5.12 -13.75
C PRO A 391 3.92 -5.14 -14.56
N GLY A 392 3.85 -4.70 -15.82
CA GLY A 392 4.99 -4.66 -16.74
C GLY A 392 5.31 -5.99 -17.44
N LYS A 393 4.92 -7.14 -16.87
CA LYS A 393 5.08 -8.47 -17.48
C LYS A 393 3.73 -9.18 -17.71
N ALA A 394 2.62 -8.54 -17.38
CA ALA A 394 1.31 -9.20 -17.32
C ALA A 394 0.91 -9.89 -18.63
N LEU A 395 1.12 -9.26 -19.79
CA LEU A 395 0.79 -9.85 -21.09
C LEU A 395 1.67 -11.04 -21.42
N ASP A 396 2.97 -10.96 -21.13
CA ASP A 396 3.91 -12.07 -21.37
C ASP A 396 3.56 -13.28 -20.51
N LEU A 397 3.19 -13.06 -19.24
CA LEU A 397 2.78 -14.09 -18.30
C LEU A 397 1.46 -14.74 -18.73
N VAL A 398 0.48 -13.96 -19.19
CA VAL A 398 -0.78 -14.46 -19.75
C VAL A 398 -0.51 -15.35 -20.96
N ALA A 399 0.35 -14.91 -21.88
CA ALA A 399 0.73 -15.67 -23.06
C ALA A 399 1.50 -16.97 -22.71
N ALA A 400 2.38 -16.92 -21.70
CA ALA A 400 3.11 -18.10 -21.23
C ALA A 400 2.16 -19.18 -20.68
N VAL A 401 1.15 -18.79 -19.89
CA VAL A 401 0.12 -19.71 -19.37
C VAL A 401 -0.74 -20.28 -20.52
N GLU A 402 -1.13 -19.43 -21.49
CA GLU A 402 -1.91 -19.86 -22.66
C GLU A 402 -1.15 -20.88 -23.52
N ALA A 403 0.15 -20.65 -23.71
CA ALA A 403 1.01 -21.58 -24.46
C ALA A 403 1.23 -22.93 -23.73
N GLN A 404 1.27 -22.91 -22.38
CA GLN A 404 1.54 -24.10 -21.57
C GLN A 404 0.33 -25.02 -21.42
N TYR A 405 -0.86 -24.45 -21.26
CA TYR A 405 -2.05 -25.22 -20.88
C TYR A 405 -3.16 -25.12 -21.92
N SER A 406 -3.69 -26.27 -22.35
CA SER A 406 -4.93 -26.28 -23.11
C SER A 406 -6.12 -25.89 -22.25
N THR A 407 -7.16 -25.33 -22.88
CA THR A 407 -8.41 -24.95 -22.21
C THR A 407 -9.20 -26.12 -21.61
N ASP A 408 -8.78 -27.37 -21.89
CA ASP A 408 -9.31 -28.56 -21.23
C ASP A 408 -8.65 -28.81 -19.85
N THR A 409 -7.51 -28.19 -19.58
CA THR A 409 -6.79 -28.25 -18.31
C THR A 409 -6.99 -27.00 -17.49
N LEU A 410 -6.78 -25.83 -18.11
CA LEU A 410 -6.84 -24.52 -17.45
C LEU A 410 -7.48 -23.50 -18.41
N VAL A 411 -8.47 -22.76 -17.89
CA VAL A 411 -9.09 -21.63 -18.60
C VAL A 411 -8.77 -20.37 -17.81
N GLN A 412 -8.11 -19.42 -18.46
CA GLN A 412 -7.72 -18.18 -17.80
C GLN A 412 -8.95 -17.28 -17.55
N HIS A 413 -9.00 -16.78 -16.34
CA HIS A 413 -9.92 -15.77 -15.86
C HIS A 413 -9.09 -14.74 -15.11
N LEU A 414 -9.11 -13.46 -15.55
CA LEU A 414 -8.20 -12.43 -15.11
C LEU A 414 -9.00 -11.21 -14.65
N GLU A 415 -8.75 -10.76 -13.44
CA GLU A 415 -9.34 -9.54 -12.88
C GLU A 415 -8.30 -8.42 -12.88
N VAL A 416 -8.64 -7.27 -13.42
CA VAL A 416 -7.74 -6.11 -13.41
C VAL A 416 -7.65 -5.56 -11.99
N VAL A 417 -6.44 -5.48 -11.46
CA VAL A 417 -6.17 -4.99 -10.09
C VAL A 417 -4.96 -4.06 -10.07
N ARG A 418 -4.90 -3.23 -9.05
CA ARG A 418 -3.78 -2.33 -8.80
C ARG A 418 -2.87 -2.92 -7.73
N PHE A 419 -1.61 -3.10 -8.07
CA PHE A 419 -0.55 -3.56 -7.18
C PHE A 419 0.45 -2.41 -6.97
N GLY A 420 0.49 -1.81 -5.78
CA GLY A 420 1.41 -0.73 -5.48
C GLY A 420 1.32 0.45 -6.47
N GLY A 421 0.12 0.84 -6.85
CA GLY A 421 -0.12 1.94 -7.79
C GLY A 421 -0.11 1.53 -9.29
N ARG A 422 0.35 0.34 -9.67
CA ARG A 422 0.46 -0.14 -11.05
C ARG A 422 -0.59 -1.21 -11.38
N ILE A 423 -1.04 -1.25 -12.62
CA ILE A 423 -2.08 -2.20 -13.09
C ILE A 423 -1.46 -3.53 -13.51
N GLY A 424 -2.09 -4.63 -13.09
CA GLY A 424 -1.81 -6.00 -13.49
C GLY A 424 -3.08 -6.85 -13.36
N PHE A 425 -2.94 -8.18 -13.29
CA PHE A 425 -4.09 -9.06 -13.12
C PHE A 425 -3.97 -9.93 -11.87
N ALA A 426 -5.08 -10.05 -11.13
CA ALA A 426 -5.33 -11.21 -10.31
C ALA A 426 -5.93 -12.30 -11.20
N SER A 427 -5.23 -13.42 -11.35
CA SER A 427 -5.73 -14.59 -12.09
C SER A 427 -6.53 -15.51 -11.16
N LEU A 428 -7.75 -15.84 -11.57
CA LEU A 428 -8.62 -16.82 -10.90
C LEU A 428 -8.94 -17.94 -11.90
N ALA A 429 -7.90 -18.51 -12.49
CA ALA A 429 -8.02 -19.50 -13.55
C ALA A 429 -8.85 -20.71 -13.11
N LEU A 430 -9.78 -21.16 -13.96
CA LEU A 430 -10.54 -22.36 -13.76
C LEU A 430 -9.68 -23.58 -14.10
N LEU A 431 -9.52 -24.50 -13.15
CA LEU A 431 -8.79 -25.75 -13.33
C LEU A 431 -9.76 -26.92 -13.48
N LYS A 432 -9.45 -27.84 -14.40
CA LYS A 432 -10.17 -29.08 -14.66
C LYS A 432 -9.26 -30.29 -14.39
N PRO A 433 -8.98 -30.59 -13.12
CA PRO A 433 -8.00 -31.61 -12.76
C PRO A 433 -8.49 -33.03 -12.95
N GLY A 434 -9.76 -33.22 -13.35
CA GLY A 434 -10.41 -34.50 -13.52
C GLY A 434 -11.17 -34.99 -12.28
N PRO A 435 -11.92 -36.09 -12.40
CA PRO A 435 -12.85 -36.54 -11.35
C PRO A 435 -12.16 -37.33 -10.22
N ASP A 436 -10.96 -37.86 -10.41
CA ASP A 436 -10.21 -38.58 -9.39
C ASP A 436 -9.61 -37.59 -8.38
N ALA A 437 -9.95 -37.71 -7.10
CA ALA A 437 -9.61 -36.72 -6.08
C ALA A 437 -8.11 -36.65 -5.79
N ASP A 438 -7.38 -37.77 -5.83
CA ASP A 438 -5.95 -37.77 -5.52
C ASP A 438 -5.14 -37.29 -6.74
N ALA A 439 -5.51 -37.72 -7.96
CA ALA A 439 -4.95 -37.20 -9.20
C ALA A 439 -5.24 -35.72 -9.36
N ALA A 440 -6.42 -35.24 -8.96
CA ALA A 440 -6.80 -33.83 -8.99
C ALA A 440 -5.90 -32.99 -8.06
N VAL A 441 -5.60 -33.48 -6.86
CA VAL A 441 -4.68 -32.77 -5.92
C VAL A 441 -3.27 -32.68 -6.53
N ALA A 442 -2.75 -33.80 -7.06
CA ALA A 442 -1.42 -33.83 -7.68
C ALA A 442 -1.33 -32.89 -8.89
N LYS A 443 -2.40 -32.80 -9.69
CA LYS A 443 -2.44 -31.92 -10.87
C LYS A 443 -2.47 -30.45 -10.49
N VAL A 444 -3.21 -30.08 -9.45
CA VAL A 444 -3.22 -28.74 -8.91
C VAL A 444 -1.84 -28.34 -8.38
N ASP A 445 -1.18 -29.24 -7.61
CA ASP A 445 0.17 -28.99 -7.09
C ASP A 445 1.20 -28.85 -8.23
N GLU A 446 1.09 -29.63 -9.31
CA GLU A 446 1.92 -29.51 -10.53
C GLU A 446 1.77 -28.13 -11.20
N ILE A 447 0.51 -27.68 -11.37
CA ILE A 447 0.20 -26.40 -12.01
C ILE A 447 0.71 -25.25 -11.15
N MET A 448 0.51 -25.27 -9.83
CA MET A 448 1.04 -24.27 -8.92
C MET A 448 2.57 -24.18 -9.01
N ALA A 449 3.26 -25.32 -8.94
CA ALA A 449 4.71 -25.38 -9.03
C ALA A 449 5.23 -24.89 -10.39
N TRP A 450 4.48 -25.07 -11.49
CA TRP A 450 4.84 -24.52 -12.79
C TRP A 450 4.76 -22.99 -12.78
N HIS A 451 3.67 -22.40 -12.25
CA HIS A 451 3.51 -20.95 -12.15
C HIS A 451 4.67 -20.34 -11.37
N GLU A 452 5.00 -20.89 -10.20
CA GLU A 452 6.09 -20.40 -9.35
C GLU A 452 7.45 -20.46 -10.03
N ARG A 453 7.76 -21.50 -10.80
CA ARG A 453 9.00 -21.59 -11.57
C ARG A 453 9.09 -20.59 -12.73
N HIS A 454 7.97 -19.98 -13.12
CA HIS A 454 7.91 -18.98 -14.19
C HIS A 454 7.61 -17.57 -13.67
N ASP A 455 8.02 -17.31 -12.42
CA ASP A 455 7.87 -15.99 -11.76
C ASP A 455 6.41 -15.49 -11.70
N ILE A 456 5.45 -16.41 -11.67
CA ILE A 456 4.03 -16.12 -11.47
C ILE A 456 3.68 -16.42 -10.01
N PRO A 457 3.55 -15.40 -9.15
CA PRO A 457 3.20 -15.58 -7.75
C PRO A 457 1.85 -16.27 -7.60
N VAL A 458 1.81 -17.36 -6.83
CA VAL A 458 0.58 -18.12 -6.54
C VAL A 458 0.08 -17.78 -5.14
N PHE A 459 -1.16 -17.33 -5.02
CA PHE A 459 -1.89 -17.19 -3.76
C PHE A 459 -2.65 -18.50 -3.52
N ASN A 460 -2.00 -19.47 -2.94
CA ASN A 460 -2.51 -20.84 -2.86
C ASN A 460 -3.91 -20.93 -2.21
N PRO A 461 -4.99 -21.18 -2.99
CA PRO A 461 -6.33 -21.27 -2.45
C PRO A 461 -6.66 -22.67 -1.90
N HIS A 462 -5.70 -23.55 -1.85
CA HIS A 462 -5.82 -24.95 -1.46
C HIS A 462 -5.21 -25.24 -0.09
N THR A 463 -5.03 -24.21 0.73
CA THR A 463 -4.54 -24.31 2.09
C THR A 463 -5.37 -23.48 3.06
N HIS A 464 -5.45 -23.93 4.31
CA HIS A 464 -6.06 -23.18 5.41
C HIS A 464 -5.01 -22.50 6.30
N VAL A 465 -3.74 -22.64 5.96
CA VAL A 465 -2.60 -22.08 6.71
C VAL A 465 -2.18 -20.77 6.06
N LEU A 466 -2.07 -19.71 6.86
CA LEU A 466 -1.75 -18.36 6.41
C LEU A 466 -0.45 -18.30 5.62
N GLU A 467 0.62 -18.89 6.16
CA GLU A 467 1.96 -18.88 5.54
C GLU A 467 2.05 -19.69 4.26
N ASP A 468 1.17 -20.67 4.05
CA ASP A 468 1.12 -21.49 2.82
C ASP A 468 0.20 -20.87 1.75
N GLY A 469 -0.59 -19.88 2.13
CA GLY A 469 -1.46 -19.13 1.23
C GLY A 469 -0.71 -18.13 0.37
N GLY A 470 -1.17 -16.90 0.34
CA GLY A 470 -0.53 -15.82 -0.42
C GLY A 470 0.77 -15.29 0.17
N MET A 471 1.01 -15.52 1.45
CA MET A 471 2.12 -14.89 2.17
C MET A 471 3.45 -15.64 1.97
N LYS A 472 3.42 -16.95 1.81
CA LYS A 472 4.58 -17.88 1.59
C LYS A 472 5.73 -17.74 2.59
N GLN A 473 5.54 -17.01 3.67
CA GLN A 473 6.50 -16.77 4.73
C GLN A 473 5.80 -16.42 6.04
N THR A 474 6.51 -16.54 7.13
CA THR A 474 6.03 -16.10 8.43
C THR A 474 5.88 -14.58 8.45
N ASP A 475 4.70 -14.09 8.82
CA ASP A 475 4.51 -12.69 9.16
C ASP A 475 4.87 -12.46 10.61
N TRP A 476 6.04 -11.89 10.82
CA TRP A 476 6.57 -11.66 12.17
C TRP A 476 5.78 -10.58 12.93
N SER A 477 5.14 -9.63 12.25
CA SER A 477 4.30 -8.63 12.89
C SER A 477 3.00 -9.24 13.38
N GLN A 478 2.37 -10.12 12.59
CA GLN A 478 1.21 -10.90 13.01
C GLN A 478 1.55 -11.84 14.16
N LEU A 479 2.68 -12.56 14.08
CA LEU A 479 3.12 -13.48 15.12
C LEU A 479 3.44 -12.74 16.45
N GLY A 480 4.12 -11.59 16.36
CA GLY A 480 4.39 -10.73 17.51
C GLY A 480 3.13 -10.17 18.14
N PHE A 481 2.16 -9.73 17.34
CA PHE A 481 0.87 -9.25 17.84
C PHE A 481 0.07 -10.38 18.51
N LYS A 482 0.04 -11.58 17.90
CA LYS A 482 -0.63 -12.76 18.49
C LYS A 482 -0.08 -13.10 19.86
N SER A 483 1.24 -13.05 20.06
CA SER A 483 1.84 -13.35 21.36
C SER A 483 1.34 -12.46 22.51
N GLY A 484 0.91 -11.23 22.19
CA GLY A 484 0.34 -10.29 23.15
C GLY A 484 -1.17 -10.29 23.21
N SER A 485 -1.86 -10.69 22.15
CA SER A 485 -3.33 -10.65 22.04
C SER A 485 -3.99 -12.00 22.33
N ASP A 486 -3.28 -13.11 22.12
CA ASP A 486 -3.76 -14.48 22.35
C ASP A 486 -2.63 -15.38 22.86
N PRO A 487 -2.09 -15.12 24.08
CA PRO A 487 -0.92 -15.83 24.58
C PRO A 487 -1.15 -17.33 24.78
N ASN A 488 -2.41 -17.75 24.91
CA ASN A 488 -2.79 -19.15 25.06
C ASN A 488 -3.07 -19.88 23.74
N GLY A 489 -3.08 -19.15 22.60
CA GLY A 489 -3.33 -19.72 21.27
C GLY A 489 -4.73 -20.32 21.09
N VAL A 490 -5.75 -19.75 21.73
CA VAL A 490 -7.14 -20.25 21.67
C VAL A 490 -7.91 -19.70 20.46
N LEU A 491 -7.44 -18.58 19.85
CA LEU A 491 -8.09 -17.98 18.68
C LEU A 491 -7.74 -18.74 17.41
N ASN A 492 -8.74 -19.34 16.80
CA ASN A 492 -8.72 -20.05 15.52
C ASN A 492 -7.44 -20.89 15.30
N PRO A 493 -7.10 -21.82 16.21
CA PRO A 493 -5.86 -22.56 16.17
C PRO A 493 -5.75 -23.44 14.91
N GLY A 494 -4.51 -23.70 14.45
CA GLY A 494 -4.22 -24.47 13.24
C GLY A 494 -4.18 -23.64 11.96
N LYS A 495 -4.30 -22.29 12.04
CA LYS A 495 -4.24 -21.40 10.87
C LYS A 495 -2.89 -20.68 10.71
N MET A 496 -2.08 -20.61 11.77
CA MET A 496 -0.77 -19.94 11.76
C MET A 496 0.31 -20.95 12.14
N ARG A 497 1.05 -21.45 11.13
CA ARG A 497 2.07 -22.48 11.31
C ARG A 497 3.21 -22.04 12.24
N ALA A 498 3.70 -20.81 12.09
CA ALA A 498 4.79 -20.31 12.93
C ALA A 498 4.44 -20.29 14.41
N TRP A 499 3.17 -20.03 14.75
CA TRP A 499 2.66 -20.12 16.11
C TRP A 499 2.63 -21.56 16.61
N GLU A 500 2.13 -22.50 15.80
CA GLU A 500 2.04 -23.92 16.15
C GLU A 500 3.44 -24.56 16.33
N GLU A 501 4.42 -24.10 15.57
CA GLU A 501 5.84 -24.54 15.68
C GLU A 501 6.58 -23.89 16.85
N GLY A 502 5.97 -22.96 17.58
CA GLY A 502 6.58 -22.26 18.71
C GLY A 502 7.75 -21.37 18.33
N LYS A 503 7.74 -20.79 17.12
CA LYS A 503 8.78 -19.85 16.69
C LYS A 503 8.84 -18.65 17.63
N ALA A 504 10.06 -18.33 18.07
CA ALA A 504 10.27 -17.22 19.00
C ALA A 504 10.06 -15.87 18.28
N THR A 505 9.38 -14.94 18.97
CA THR A 505 9.09 -13.57 18.50
C THR A 505 10.31 -12.63 18.48
N THR A 506 11.52 -13.17 18.69
CA THR A 506 12.75 -12.40 18.90
C THR A 506 13.55 -12.10 17.62
N GLU A 507 13.17 -12.65 16.47
CA GLU A 507 13.75 -12.21 15.21
C GLU A 507 13.13 -10.86 14.82
N ALA A 508 13.99 -9.86 14.59
CA ALA A 508 13.59 -8.50 14.29
C ALA A 508 12.66 -8.48 13.06
N SER A 509 11.41 -8.14 13.30
CA SER A 509 10.41 -7.97 12.25
C SER A 509 10.77 -6.74 11.41
N ASP A 510 10.78 -6.89 10.09
CA ASP A 510 10.63 -5.74 9.19
C ASP A 510 9.28 -5.08 9.54
N PRO A 511 9.28 -3.81 10.01
CA PRO A 511 8.04 -3.13 10.39
C PRO A 511 7.07 -2.90 9.22
N ARG A 512 7.47 -3.25 8.01
CA ARG A 512 6.67 -3.19 6.79
C ARG A 512 5.83 -4.44 6.56
N GLY A 513 5.42 -5.14 7.59
CA GLY A 513 4.57 -6.31 7.62
C GLY A 513 4.43 -7.02 6.27
N SER A 514 4.52 -8.32 6.23
CA SER A 514 4.52 -9.10 5.00
C SER A 514 3.16 -9.08 4.31
N PHE A 515 2.88 -8.04 3.55
CA PHE A 515 1.91 -8.19 2.49
C PHE A 515 2.58 -8.90 1.31
N SER A 516 2.04 -10.01 0.96
CA SER A 516 2.39 -11.03 -0.02
C SER A 516 3.71 -10.82 -0.81
N ALA A 517 4.46 -11.88 -1.05
CA ALA A 517 5.64 -11.88 -1.92
C ALA A 517 5.38 -11.16 -3.26
N ALA A 518 4.14 -11.21 -3.78
CA ALA A 518 3.71 -10.51 -4.97
C ALA A 518 3.76 -8.98 -4.84
N TYR A 519 3.36 -8.41 -3.70
CA TYR A 519 3.43 -6.97 -3.48
C TYR A 519 4.88 -6.46 -3.41
N ARG A 520 5.79 -7.27 -2.83
CA ARG A 520 7.23 -6.93 -2.78
C ARG A 520 7.91 -7.07 -4.13
N LEU A 521 7.55 -8.06 -4.95
CA LEU A 521 8.04 -8.20 -6.32
C LEU A 521 7.62 -6.99 -7.17
N ALA A 522 6.41 -6.45 -6.98
CA ALA A 522 5.98 -5.24 -7.68
C ALA A 522 6.83 -4.00 -7.32
N GLN A 523 7.41 -3.95 -6.12
CA GLN A 523 8.31 -2.86 -5.70
C GLN A 523 9.77 -3.10 -6.07
N SER A 524 10.22 -4.37 -6.23
CA SER A 524 11.63 -4.70 -6.51
C SER A 524 12.01 -4.70 -7.99
N ASP A 525 11.07 -4.90 -8.90
CA ASP A 525 11.32 -4.94 -10.35
C ASP A 525 11.64 -3.55 -10.97
N GLY A 526 11.68 -2.50 -10.15
CA GLY A 526 12.21 -1.18 -10.56
C GLY A 526 13.74 -1.06 -10.53
N GLN A 527 14.48 -2.07 -10.03
CA GLN A 527 15.93 -1.95 -9.77
C GLN A 527 16.83 -3.03 -10.39
N SER A 528 16.38 -3.87 -11.31
CA SER A 528 17.29 -4.83 -11.96
C SER A 528 17.42 -4.62 -13.46
N GLY A 529 18.38 -3.79 -13.83
CA GLY A 529 18.92 -3.68 -15.18
C GLY A 529 20.44 -3.59 -15.14
N GLY A 530 21.15 -4.74 -15.32
CA GLY A 530 22.57 -4.83 -15.69
C GLY A 530 23.54 -4.88 -14.50
N ASP A 531 24.32 -5.84 -14.26
CA ASP A 531 25.35 -6.44 -15.08
C ASP A 531 25.99 -7.65 -14.38
N THR A 532 26.16 -8.72 -15.09
CA THR A 532 26.93 -9.88 -14.65
C THR A 532 28.36 -9.72 -15.09
N SER A 533 29.32 -9.60 -14.17
CA SER A 533 30.68 -10.09 -14.42
C SER A 533 31.48 -10.36 -13.15
N ALA A 534 31.79 -11.62 -12.99
CA ALA A 534 33.03 -12.23 -12.50
C ALA A 534 33.66 -11.76 -11.17
N SER A 535 33.59 -12.68 -10.24
CA SER A 535 34.45 -12.85 -9.08
C SER A 535 35.94 -12.87 -9.40
N ALA A 536 36.73 -12.18 -8.59
CA ALA A 536 38.14 -12.51 -8.35
C ALA A 536 38.45 -12.31 -6.88
N GLU A 537 38.78 -13.42 -6.22
CA GLU A 537 39.35 -13.49 -4.88
C GLU A 537 40.70 -12.79 -4.82
N ILE A 538 40.95 -12.00 -3.77
CA ILE A 538 42.29 -11.65 -3.32
C ILE A 538 42.35 -11.80 -1.80
N GLU A 539 43.18 -12.74 -1.37
CA GLU A 539 43.52 -12.96 0.03
C GLU A 539 44.38 -11.82 0.62
N PRO A 540 44.31 -11.63 1.95
CA PRO A 540 45.07 -10.58 2.64
C PRO A 540 46.50 -11.05 2.99
N LYS A 541 47.46 -10.19 2.78
CA LYS A 541 48.82 -10.36 3.37
C LYS A 541 49.01 -9.44 4.57
N ASP A 542 49.31 -10.08 5.67
CA ASP A 542 49.81 -9.60 6.93
C ASP A 542 51.19 -8.94 6.82
N GLU A 543 51.39 -7.81 7.49
CA GLU A 543 52.67 -7.42 8.06
C GLU A 543 52.53 -6.20 9.00
N SER A 544 52.68 -6.46 10.28
CA SER A 544 53.01 -5.45 11.30
C SER A 544 54.51 -5.18 11.28
N PRO A 545 55.01 -4.00 11.72
CA PRO A 545 55.53 -3.99 13.07
C PRO A 545 55.32 -2.71 13.93
N SER A 546 55.34 -2.97 15.21
CA SER A 546 55.28 -2.05 16.32
C SER A 546 56.24 -0.86 16.31
N HIS A 547 55.80 0.32 16.77
CA HIS A 547 56.59 1.23 17.59
C HIS A 547 55.67 1.99 18.58
N ARG A 548 55.90 1.72 19.87
CA ARG A 548 55.50 2.55 21.00
C ARG A 548 56.27 3.86 20.97
N VAL A 549 55.54 4.98 20.91
CA VAL A 549 56.04 6.24 21.46
C VAL A 549 54.93 6.84 22.30
N THR A 550 55.20 7.00 23.56
CA THR A 550 54.42 7.73 24.54
C THR A 550 54.63 9.22 24.31
N GLU A 551 53.61 9.94 23.96
CA GLU A 551 53.54 11.39 24.18
C GLU A 551 52.14 11.83 24.60
N LYS A 552 52.11 12.45 25.76
CA LYS A 552 50.98 13.26 26.23
C LYS A 552 50.75 14.41 25.25
N SER A 553 49.71 14.38 24.46
CA SER A 553 49.25 15.56 23.73
C SER A 553 47.77 15.79 24.03
N GLN A 554 47.49 17.05 24.31
CA GLN A 554 46.19 17.67 24.51
C GLN A 554 45.21 17.18 23.44
N LYS A 555 44.07 16.58 23.86
CA LYS A 555 42.96 16.24 22.98
C LYS A 555 42.45 17.54 22.32
N LYS A 556 42.89 17.87 21.11
CA LYS A 556 42.14 18.66 20.15
C LYS A 556 40.86 17.90 19.91
N LYS A 557 39.69 18.46 20.25
CA LYS A 557 38.40 17.94 19.85
C LYS A 557 38.45 17.76 18.33
N GLN A 558 38.53 16.54 17.86
CA GLN A 558 38.47 16.21 16.45
C GLN A 558 37.10 16.65 15.93
N ARG A 559 37.06 17.53 14.93
CA ARG A 559 35.81 18.08 14.38
C ARG A 559 35.07 16.93 13.70
N ARG A 560 33.85 16.59 14.16
CA ARG A 560 33.04 15.56 13.52
C ARG A 560 32.65 16.01 12.10
N SER A 561 32.50 15.08 11.16
CA SER A 561 32.02 15.36 9.83
C SER A 561 30.62 16.00 9.85
N ARG A 562 30.32 16.83 8.84
CA ARG A 562 28.99 17.42 8.60
C ARG A 562 28.15 16.61 7.63
N LEU A 563 28.66 15.46 7.16
CA LEU A 563 27.94 14.54 6.27
C LEU A 563 27.34 13.39 7.08
N TRP A 564 26.06 13.14 6.93
CA TRP A 564 25.33 12.07 7.60
C TRP A 564 25.94 10.69 7.36
N SER A 565 26.36 10.43 6.09
CA SER A 565 26.92 9.16 5.66
C SER A 565 28.31 8.85 6.25
N GLU A 566 28.96 9.82 6.87
CA GLU A 566 30.27 9.66 7.49
C GLU A 566 30.19 9.43 9.00
N TRP A 567 28.98 9.40 9.57
CA TRP A 567 28.74 9.10 10.96
C TRP A 567 28.47 7.61 11.16
N THR A 568 29.06 7.04 12.20
CA THR A 568 28.76 5.68 12.64
C THR A 568 27.53 5.66 13.56
N THR A 569 26.95 4.49 13.77
CA THR A 569 25.87 4.31 14.77
C THR A 569 26.31 4.70 16.18
N GLU A 570 27.59 4.53 16.52
CA GLU A 570 28.17 4.95 17.79
C GLU A 570 28.27 6.49 17.91
N ASP A 571 28.55 7.17 16.80
CA ASP A 571 28.54 8.64 16.77
C ASP A 571 27.17 9.20 17.06
N PHE A 572 26.13 8.62 16.43
CA PHE A 572 24.73 9.00 16.71
C PHE A 572 24.31 8.70 18.15
N ALA A 573 24.68 7.54 18.69
CA ALA A 573 24.34 7.15 20.05
C ALA A 573 25.04 8.00 21.12
N SER A 574 26.23 8.56 20.82
CA SER A 574 27.04 9.33 21.75
C SER A 574 26.92 10.84 21.61
N ALA A 575 26.29 11.35 20.56
CA ALA A 575 26.16 12.78 20.30
C ALA A 575 24.93 13.37 21.01
N ASP A 576 25.05 14.62 21.45
CA ASP A 576 23.91 15.45 21.80
C ASP A 576 23.34 16.06 20.50
N LEU A 577 22.17 15.53 20.07
CA LEU A 577 21.52 15.90 18.82
C LEU A 577 20.30 16.80 19.03
N LYS A 578 20.04 17.25 20.26
CA LYS A 578 18.86 18.06 20.61
C LYS A 578 18.71 19.29 19.73
N ASP A 579 19.84 20.00 19.50
CA ASP A 579 19.88 21.23 18.70
C ASP A 579 20.41 21.03 17.27
N ALA A 580 20.76 19.80 16.92
CA ALA A 580 21.28 19.49 15.59
C ALA A 580 20.25 19.80 14.48
N VAL A 581 20.76 20.25 13.33
CA VAL A 581 19.97 20.50 12.12
C VAL A 581 20.33 19.48 11.07
N ALA A 582 19.36 18.77 10.52
CA ALA A 582 19.54 17.95 9.34
C ALA A 582 19.20 18.76 8.08
N VAL A 583 19.91 18.49 6.97
CA VAL A 583 19.62 19.09 5.67
C VAL A 583 19.39 17.97 4.67
N LEU A 584 18.21 17.91 4.04
CA LEU A 584 17.88 16.98 2.97
C LEU A 584 17.94 17.73 1.63
N PRO A 585 18.96 17.43 0.78
CA PRO A 585 19.10 18.06 -0.52
C PRO A 585 18.13 17.45 -1.52
N LEU A 586 17.27 18.28 -2.15
CA LEU A 586 16.26 17.91 -3.14
C LEU A 586 16.61 18.57 -4.48
N GLY A 587 17.12 17.77 -5.42
CA GLY A 587 17.44 18.16 -6.79
C GLY A 587 16.46 17.59 -7.80
N ALA A 588 16.87 17.60 -9.07
CA ALA A 588 16.22 16.93 -10.19
C ALA A 588 17.22 16.56 -11.29
N THR A 589 16.80 15.67 -12.18
CA THR A 589 17.51 15.32 -13.42
C THR A 589 16.55 15.54 -14.58
N GLU A 590 16.59 16.75 -15.18
CA GLU A 590 15.60 17.19 -16.14
C GLU A 590 16.20 18.05 -17.27
N ALA A 591 15.42 18.22 -18.33
CA ALA A 591 15.86 19.01 -19.48
C ALA A 591 16.08 20.48 -19.11
N HIS A 592 17.24 21.00 -19.42
CA HIS A 592 17.63 22.41 -19.28
C HIS A 592 18.07 23.01 -20.63
N GLY A 593 17.32 22.70 -21.69
CA GLY A 593 17.55 23.21 -23.03
C GLY A 593 18.75 22.63 -23.75
N PRO A 594 19.12 23.24 -24.90
CA PRO A 594 20.22 22.72 -25.71
C PRO A 594 21.62 23.04 -25.19
N HIS A 595 21.74 23.93 -24.20
CA HIS A 595 23.01 24.54 -23.76
C HIS A 595 23.46 24.03 -22.37
N LEU A 596 22.59 23.48 -21.54
CA LEU A 596 22.91 22.98 -20.20
C LEU A 596 22.73 21.45 -20.10
N PRO A 597 23.42 20.78 -19.16
CA PRO A 597 23.20 19.36 -18.87
C PRO A 597 21.90 19.11 -18.10
N LEU A 598 21.47 17.84 -18.01
CA LEU A 598 20.26 17.46 -17.28
C LEU A 598 20.36 17.59 -15.77
N GLY A 599 21.56 17.59 -15.21
CA GLY A 599 21.78 17.60 -13.76
C GLY A 599 22.01 18.99 -13.16
N VAL A 600 21.53 20.06 -13.78
CA VAL A 600 21.73 21.46 -13.29
C VAL A 600 21.29 21.59 -11.84
N ASP A 601 20.05 21.20 -11.51
CA ASP A 601 19.50 21.33 -10.17
C ASP A 601 20.33 20.59 -9.11
N SER A 602 20.71 19.35 -9.43
CA SER A 602 21.50 18.52 -8.50
C SER A 602 22.92 19.08 -8.33
N MET A 603 23.54 19.60 -9.39
CA MET A 603 24.88 20.23 -9.34
C MET A 603 24.85 21.54 -8.55
N HIS A 604 23.85 22.39 -8.76
CA HIS A 604 23.64 23.59 -7.97
C HIS A 604 23.45 23.24 -6.48
N ASN A 605 22.54 22.31 -6.19
CA ASN A 605 22.23 21.88 -4.84
C ASN A 605 23.49 21.43 -4.09
N ALA A 606 24.25 20.52 -4.70
CA ALA A 606 25.45 19.95 -4.10
C ALA A 606 26.54 21.01 -3.86
N ALA A 607 26.77 21.90 -4.82
CA ALA A 607 27.83 22.92 -4.72
C ALA A 607 27.50 23.98 -3.66
N LEU A 608 26.25 24.51 -3.65
CA LEU A 608 25.84 25.51 -2.69
C LEU A 608 25.76 24.94 -1.28
N LEU A 609 25.24 23.71 -1.10
CA LEU A 609 25.24 23.04 0.20
C LEU A 609 26.65 22.81 0.73
N THR A 610 27.56 22.33 -0.11
CA THR A 610 28.98 22.14 0.26
C THR A 610 29.57 23.45 0.76
N ARG A 611 29.35 24.53 0.02
CA ARG A 611 29.85 25.87 0.40
C ARG A 611 29.18 26.39 1.68
N ALA A 612 27.90 26.22 1.84
CA ALA A 612 27.19 26.59 3.06
C ALA A 612 27.74 25.84 4.29
N LEU A 613 27.97 24.54 4.17
CA LEU A 613 28.57 23.75 5.24
C LEU A 613 29.99 24.21 5.63
N GLU A 614 30.76 24.79 4.70
CA GLU A 614 32.04 25.41 5.03
C GLU A 614 31.86 26.73 5.85
N LEU A 615 30.83 27.51 5.53
CA LEU A 615 30.54 28.81 6.13
C LEU A 615 29.88 28.71 7.53
N VAL A 616 29.10 27.65 7.79
CA VAL A 616 28.44 27.43 9.10
C VAL A 616 29.48 27.41 10.24
N ALA A 617 29.18 28.11 11.35
CA ALA A 617 30.04 28.21 12.51
C ALA A 617 30.48 26.84 13.08
N PRO A 618 31.71 26.73 13.66
CA PRO A 618 32.26 25.43 14.08
C PRO A 618 31.52 24.72 15.22
N ASP A 619 30.76 25.45 16.01
CA ASP A 619 29.98 24.97 17.15
C ASP A 619 28.57 24.55 16.80
N VAL A 620 28.12 24.82 15.57
CA VAL A 620 26.83 24.41 15.04
C VAL A 620 26.89 22.95 14.56
N THR A 621 26.04 22.12 15.11
CA THR A 621 25.88 20.73 14.69
C THR A 621 24.89 20.64 13.53
N VAL A 622 25.40 20.38 12.33
CA VAL A 622 24.63 20.19 11.10
C VAL A 622 25.02 18.90 10.41
N LEU A 623 24.04 18.16 9.88
CA LEU A 623 24.23 16.89 9.17
C LEU A 623 23.50 16.93 7.83
N ALA A 624 24.25 16.98 6.73
CA ALA A 624 23.72 16.85 5.37
C ALA A 624 23.46 15.39 5.04
N LEU A 625 22.24 15.07 4.68
CA LEU A 625 21.82 13.75 4.16
C LEU A 625 22.33 13.54 2.73
N PRO A 626 22.40 12.29 2.24
CA PRO A 626 22.66 12.03 0.84
C PRO A 626 21.67 12.77 -0.08
N PRO A 627 22.13 13.37 -1.20
CA PRO A 627 21.29 14.13 -2.10
C PRO A 627 20.29 13.22 -2.84
N LEU A 628 19.10 13.75 -3.10
CA LEU A 628 18.10 13.15 -3.97
C LEU A 628 18.14 13.88 -5.30
N GLU A 629 18.69 13.21 -6.33
CA GLU A 629 18.97 13.78 -7.65
C GLU A 629 17.82 13.56 -8.65
N VAL A 630 16.78 12.84 -8.25
CA VAL A 630 15.55 12.59 -9.02
C VAL A 630 14.37 13.17 -8.26
N GLY A 631 13.72 14.16 -8.86
CA GLY A 631 12.59 14.89 -8.32
C GLY A 631 11.31 14.72 -9.12
N VAL A 632 10.34 15.61 -8.87
CA VAL A 632 9.07 15.67 -9.60
C VAL A 632 9.24 16.62 -10.78
N SER A 633 9.45 16.08 -11.98
CA SER A 633 9.77 16.84 -13.21
C SER A 633 8.73 16.56 -14.32
N CYS A 634 7.45 16.47 -13.95
CA CYS A 634 6.36 16.16 -14.89
C CYS A 634 6.21 17.25 -15.97
N GLU A 635 6.56 18.51 -15.68
CA GLU A 635 6.58 19.61 -16.63
C GLU A 635 7.63 19.46 -17.74
N HIS A 636 8.60 18.55 -17.57
CA HIS A 636 9.68 18.28 -18.50
C HIS A 636 9.59 16.89 -19.16
N GLU A 637 8.56 16.10 -18.93
CA GLU A 637 8.41 14.73 -19.49
C GLU A 637 8.46 14.69 -21.02
N GLY A 638 8.11 15.78 -21.69
CA GLY A 638 8.18 15.90 -23.16
C GLY A 638 9.61 15.94 -23.72
N PHE A 639 10.64 16.05 -22.89
CA PHE A 639 12.02 16.19 -23.30
C PHE A 639 12.85 14.94 -22.95
N ALA A 640 13.52 14.40 -23.97
CA ALA A 640 14.33 13.19 -23.81
C ALA A 640 15.46 13.38 -22.79
N GLY A 641 15.63 12.40 -21.91
CA GLY A 641 16.66 12.40 -20.87
C GLY A 641 16.17 12.88 -19.51
N THR A 642 14.99 13.48 -19.39
CA THR A 642 14.38 13.78 -18.11
C THR A 642 14.06 12.49 -17.36
N VAL A 643 14.45 12.42 -16.09
CA VAL A 643 14.15 11.31 -15.18
C VAL A 643 13.42 11.88 -13.96
N GLY A 644 12.13 11.62 -13.86
CA GLY A 644 11.28 12.09 -12.78
C GLY A 644 10.56 10.94 -12.05
N ILE A 645 10.09 11.24 -10.86
CA ILE A 645 9.20 10.35 -10.07
C ILE A 645 7.86 11.05 -9.85
N SER A 646 6.82 10.26 -9.55
CA SER A 646 5.51 10.84 -9.29
C SER A 646 5.51 11.65 -7.97
N PRO A 647 4.61 12.64 -7.83
CA PRO A 647 4.47 13.40 -6.58
C PRO A 647 4.20 12.51 -5.37
N GLU A 648 3.45 11.41 -5.53
CA GLU A 648 3.15 10.44 -4.47
C GLU A 648 4.42 9.73 -4.00
N THR A 649 5.27 9.29 -4.95
CA THR A 649 6.54 8.62 -4.64
C THR A 649 7.50 9.58 -3.95
N ALA A 650 7.62 10.81 -4.45
CA ALA A 650 8.47 11.83 -3.85
C ALA A 650 8.01 12.19 -2.42
N SER A 651 6.69 12.39 -2.22
CA SER A 651 6.12 12.68 -0.89
C SER A 651 6.44 11.56 0.10
N ALA A 652 6.17 10.32 -0.28
CA ALA A 652 6.42 9.17 0.58
C ALA A 652 7.93 9.04 0.92
N GLN A 653 8.81 9.17 -0.07
CA GLN A 653 10.25 9.11 0.13
C GLN A 653 10.74 10.19 1.11
N TRP A 654 10.32 11.45 0.92
CA TRP A 654 10.80 12.55 1.76
C TRP A 654 10.22 12.48 3.17
N GLU A 655 8.99 12.02 3.33
CA GLU A 655 8.36 11.78 4.64
C GLU A 655 9.07 10.65 5.41
N GLU A 656 9.38 9.54 4.74
CA GLU A 656 10.11 8.42 5.36
C GLU A 656 11.52 8.81 5.78
N ILE A 657 12.25 9.57 4.94
CA ILE A 657 13.58 10.10 5.30
C ILE A 657 13.45 11.06 6.49
N GLY A 658 12.48 11.96 6.49
CA GLY A 658 12.23 12.87 7.61
C GLY A 658 11.89 12.13 8.91
N ALA A 659 11.11 11.05 8.82
CA ALA A 659 10.82 10.18 9.95
C ALA A 659 12.09 9.49 10.50
N CYS A 660 13.03 9.08 9.63
CA CYS A 660 14.33 8.54 10.04
C CYS A 660 15.18 9.59 10.75
N VAL A 661 15.18 10.85 10.28
CA VAL A 661 15.85 11.96 10.93
C VAL A 661 15.28 12.19 12.34
N ALA A 662 13.96 12.22 12.48
CA ALA A 662 13.29 12.34 13.78
C ALA A 662 13.63 11.17 14.72
N LYS A 663 13.70 9.94 14.19
CA LYS A 663 14.09 8.75 14.94
C LYS A 663 15.54 8.79 15.43
N ALA A 664 16.42 9.43 14.68
CA ALA A 664 17.81 9.66 15.11
C ALA A 664 17.94 10.70 16.23
N GLY A 665 16.84 11.33 16.66
CA GLY A 665 16.82 12.33 17.74
C GLY A 665 16.92 13.79 17.24
N ILE A 666 16.92 14.03 15.94
CA ILE A 666 17.02 15.38 15.35
C ILE A 666 15.61 15.87 15.02
N ARG A 667 15.26 17.04 15.53
CA ARG A 667 13.91 17.65 15.37
C ARG A 667 13.90 18.87 14.45
N LYS A 668 15.00 19.18 13.79
CA LYS A 668 15.14 20.32 12.89
C LYS A 668 15.61 19.83 11.53
N LEU A 669 14.81 20.03 10.48
CA LEU A 669 15.10 19.55 9.12
C LEU A 669 14.91 20.68 8.12
N VAL A 670 15.92 20.94 7.30
CA VAL A 670 15.84 21.77 6.10
C VAL A 670 15.61 20.88 4.89
N LEU A 671 14.48 21.02 4.21
CA LEU A 671 14.24 20.51 2.87
C LEU A 671 14.87 21.51 1.89
N TYR A 672 16.11 21.25 1.47
CA TYR A 672 16.88 22.17 0.65
C TYR A 672 16.67 21.88 -0.83
N ASN A 673 15.82 22.65 -1.49
CA ASN A 673 15.30 22.39 -2.82
C ASN A 673 15.88 23.31 -3.90
N SER A 674 16.35 22.71 -5.00
CA SER A 674 16.85 23.43 -6.18
C SER A 674 15.93 23.33 -7.41
N HIS A 675 14.84 22.55 -7.34
CA HIS A 675 13.95 22.27 -8.46
C HIS A 675 12.54 22.81 -8.23
N GLY A 676 12.01 23.55 -9.21
CA GLY A 676 10.68 24.19 -9.14
C GLY A 676 9.54 23.19 -8.95
N GLY A 677 9.54 22.07 -9.64
CA GLY A 677 8.50 21.04 -9.56
C GLY A 677 8.36 20.38 -8.18
N ASN A 678 9.43 20.35 -7.40
CA ASN A 678 9.43 19.86 -6.02
C ASN A 678 8.72 20.78 -5.02
N HIS A 679 8.63 22.10 -5.30
CA HIS A 679 8.33 23.13 -4.33
C HIS A 679 7.02 22.90 -3.57
N ALA A 680 5.90 22.79 -4.28
CA ALA A 680 4.57 22.66 -3.67
C ALA A 680 4.47 21.39 -2.81
N LEU A 681 5.11 20.30 -3.25
CA LEU A 681 5.11 19.04 -2.55
C LEU A 681 5.96 19.11 -1.27
N ALA A 682 7.15 19.72 -1.35
CA ALA A 682 8.03 19.88 -0.20
C ALA A 682 7.39 20.71 0.92
N GLU A 683 6.55 21.71 0.59
CA GLU A 683 5.72 22.40 1.57
C GLU A 683 4.73 21.47 2.29
N VAL A 684 4.08 20.57 1.55
CA VAL A 684 3.15 19.59 2.14
C VAL A 684 3.90 18.66 3.07
N VAL A 685 5.02 18.12 2.63
CA VAL A 685 5.89 17.23 3.42
C VAL A 685 6.38 17.93 4.69
N ALA A 686 6.82 19.17 4.61
CA ALA A 686 7.24 19.95 5.79
C ALA A 686 6.12 20.03 6.84
N ARG A 687 4.87 20.30 6.42
CA ARG A 687 3.71 20.33 7.33
C ARG A 687 3.41 18.97 7.95
N ARG A 688 3.54 17.87 7.17
CA ARG A 688 3.34 16.50 7.68
C ARG A 688 4.41 16.11 8.71
N LEU A 689 5.68 16.41 8.43
CA LEU A 689 6.77 16.17 9.38
C LEU A 689 6.59 16.98 10.68
N ARG A 690 6.08 18.20 10.56
CA ARG A 690 5.71 19.01 11.73
C ARG A 690 4.58 18.36 12.52
N LEU A 691 3.53 17.92 11.84
CA LEU A 691 2.33 17.33 12.47
C LEU A 691 2.64 15.97 13.11
N GLU A 692 3.35 15.10 12.37
CA GLU A 692 3.52 13.71 12.76
C GLU A 692 4.72 13.48 13.68
N HIS A 693 5.79 14.27 13.53
CA HIS A 693 7.04 14.10 14.29
C HIS A 693 7.41 15.26 15.18
N GLY A 694 6.59 16.33 15.23
CA GLY A 694 6.88 17.50 16.02
C GLY A 694 8.15 18.24 15.58
N MET A 695 8.55 18.11 14.31
CA MET A 695 9.77 18.73 13.79
C MET A 695 9.56 20.20 13.45
N ILE A 696 10.63 20.99 13.50
CA ILE A 696 10.74 22.23 12.75
C ILE A 696 11.25 21.82 11.36
N ALA A 697 10.36 21.77 10.37
CA ALA A 697 10.72 21.45 8.99
C ALA A 697 10.60 22.73 8.13
N ALA A 698 11.71 23.19 7.60
CA ALA A 698 11.80 24.39 6.76
C ALA A 698 12.07 24.00 5.30
N LEU A 699 11.33 24.60 4.35
CA LEU A 699 11.65 24.54 2.94
C LEU A 699 12.56 25.72 2.57
N ALA A 700 13.76 25.44 2.12
CA ALA A 700 14.71 26.43 1.62
C ALA A 700 14.86 26.28 0.10
N LEU A 701 14.69 27.36 -0.63
CA LEU A 701 14.84 27.40 -2.09
C LEU A 701 16.24 27.90 -2.45
N ASN A 702 16.97 27.08 -3.20
CA ASN A 702 18.36 27.27 -3.59
C ASN A 702 18.73 28.75 -3.88
N LEU A 703 18.42 29.25 -5.05
CA LEU A 703 18.81 30.59 -5.48
C LEU A 703 17.96 31.72 -4.88
N ALA A 704 16.90 31.42 -4.18
CA ALA A 704 16.11 32.42 -3.44
C ALA A 704 16.75 32.84 -2.10
N MET A 705 17.84 32.17 -1.69
CA MET A 705 18.61 32.50 -0.49
C MET A 705 19.70 33.55 -0.76
N ASP A 706 19.74 34.19 -1.94
CA ASP A 706 20.83 35.01 -2.47
C ASP A 706 20.97 36.44 -1.93
N ASP A 707 20.21 36.79 -0.91
CA ASP A 707 20.21 38.14 -0.30
C ASP A 707 20.07 39.29 -1.32
N GLY A 708 19.31 39.04 -2.40
CA GLY A 708 19.07 39.97 -3.48
C GLY A 708 20.23 40.16 -4.46
N CYS A 709 21.20 39.27 -4.49
CA CYS A 709 22.33 39.27 -5.43
C CYS A 709 21.83 39.21 -6.87
N ALA A 710 20.95 38.27 -7.21
CA ALA A 710 20.34 38.18 -8.53
C ALA A 710 19.65 39.48 -8.97
N ALA A 711 18.94 40.16 -8.04
CA ALA A 711 18.22 41.38 -8.34
C ALA A 711 19.13 42.58 -8.65
N LYS A 712 20.42 42.55 -8.28
CA LYS A 712 21.41 43.60 -8.61
C LYS A 712 21.92 43.45 -10.03
N HIS A 713 21.97 42.26 -10.55
CA HIS A 713 22.68 41.93 -11.80
C HIS A 713 21.75 41.61 -12.97
N PHE A 714 20.55 41.09 -12.70
CA PHE A 714 19.64 40.64 -13.76
C PHE A 714 18.45 41.57 -13.94
N PRO A 715 17.99 41.83 -15.19
CA PRO A 715 16.80 42.60 -15.47
C PRO A 715 15.54 42.02 -14.80
N LYS A 716 14.56 42.88 -14.49
CA LYS A 716 13.28 42.47 -13.89
C LYS A 716 12.54 41.43 -14.72
N ASP A 717 12.63 41.46 -16.03
CA ASP A 717 11.99 40.49 -16.92
C ASP A 717 12.69 39.13 -16.85
N GLU A 718 14.02 39.10 -16.72
CA GLU A 718 14.76 37.84 -16.47
C GLU A 718 14.38 37.25 -15.10
N LEU A 719 14.33 38.05 -14.03
CA LEU A 719 13.90 37.58 -12.71
C LEU A 719 12.45 37.06 -12.69
N LYS A 720 11.61 37.58 -13.56
CA LYS A 720 10.19 37.21 -13.63
C LYS A 720 9.89 36.05 -14.54
N PHE A 721 10.55 35.98 -15.69
CA PHE A 721 10.24 35.04 -16.76
C PHE A 721 11.37 34.04 -17.05
N GLY A 722 12.59 34.32 -16.63
CA GLY A 722 13.77 33.44 -16.80
C GLY A 722 13.87 32.40 -15.69
N ILE A 723 12.78 31.65 -15.48
CA ILE A 723 12.61 30.76 -14.33
C ILE A 723 13.26 29.39 -14.48
N HIS A 724 13.82 29.07 -15.67
CA HIS A 724 14.40 27.77 -15.94
C HIS A 724 15.39 27.82 -17.10
N GLY A 725 16.65 27.47 -16.86
CA GLY A 725 17.73 27.47 -17.88
C GLY A 725 18.12 28.87 -18.39
N GLY A 726 17.73 29.95 -17.71
CA GLY A 726 18.01 31.32 -18.08
C GLY A 726 19.42 31.79 -17.68
N GLY A 727 19.58 33.11 -17.65
CA GLY A 727 20.87 33.74 -17.35
C GLY A 727 21.43 33.40 -15.97
N ILE A 728 20.57 33.25 -14.97
CA ILE A 728 20.95 32.94 -13.59
C ILE A 728 21.58 31.54 -13.51
N GLU A 729 20.83 30.50 -13.89
CA GLU A 729 21.30 29.12 -13.80
C GLU A 729 22.49 28.86 -14.74
N THR A 730 22.47 29.45 -15.93
CA THR A 730 23.58 29.35 -16.87
C THR A 730 24.84 29.98 -16.30
N SER A 731 24.76 31.14 -15.61
CA SER A 731 25.89 31.77 -14.94
C SER A 731 26.47 30.88 -13.84
N VAL A 732 25.64 30.30 -13.02
CA VAL A 732 26.07 29.40 -11.96
C VAL A 732 26.75 28.15 -12.56
N MET A 733 26.18 27.54 -13.61
CA MET A 733 26.79 26.39 -14.28
C MET A 733 28.12 26.76 -14.97
N MET A 734 28.24 27.96 -15.52
CA MET A 734 29.51 28.45 -16.07
C MET A 734 30.58 28.61 -15.00
N HIS A 735 30.24 28.91 -13.78
CA HIS A 735 31.13 28.91 -12.63
C HIS A 735 31.50 27.51 -12.16
N LEU A 736 30.51 26.65 -11.97
CA LEU A 736 30.66 25.33 -11.34
C LEU A 736 31.24 24.28 -12.29
N ARG A 737 30.72 24.24 -13.51
CA ARG A 737 31.04 23.20 -14.52
C ARG A 737 31.05 23.76 -15.93
N PRO A 738 31.97 24.70 -16.23
CA PRO A 738 32.03 25.38 -17.52
C PRO A 738 32.17 24.42 -18.71
N GLU A 739 32.76 23.26 -18.49
CA GLU A 739 32.94 22.22 -19.52
C GLU A 739 31.66 21.54 -19.95
N LEU A 740 30.60 21.64 -19.16
CA LEU A 740 29.26 21.08 -19.47
C LEU A 740 28.35 22.10 -20.14
N VAL A 741 28.71 23.38 -20.17
CA VAL A 741 27.91 24.45 -20.78
C VAL A 741 28.26 24.62 -22.26
N LYS A 742 27.30 24.42 -23.15
CA LYS A 742 27.42 24.63 -24.58
C LYS A 742 27.16 26.11 -24.93
N ARG A 743 28.14 26.98 -24.73
CA ARG A 743 28.02 28.43 -24.89
C ARG A 743 27.50 28.85 -26.26
N ASP A 744 27.84 28.12 -27.31
CA ASP A 744 27.39 28.35 -28.68
C ASP A 744 25.90 28.14 -28.88
N LYS A 745 25.23 27.48 -27.94
CA LYS A 745 23.78 27.22 -27.92
C LYS A 745 23.01 28.07 -26.90
N ALA A 746 23.70 28.84 -26.06
CA ALA A 746 23.08 29.76 -25.12
C ALA A 746 22.54 30.98 -25.90
N MET A 747 21.24 31.21 -25.77
CA MET A 747 20.53 32.33 -26.42
C MET A 747 19.50 32.93 -25.51
N ASN A 748 18.79 33.96 -25.95
CA ASN A 748 17.60 34.41 -25.27
C ASN A 748 16.44 33.49 -25.62
N PHE A 749 15.97 32.71 -24.63
CA PHE A 749 14.80 31.83 -24.73
C PHE A 749 13.55 32.56 -24.25
N GLU A 750 12.94 33.35 -25.11
CA GLU A 750 11.78 34.16 -24.71
C GLU A 750 10.61 33.30 -24.23
N SER A 751 10.04 33.66 -23.07
CA SER A 751 8.87 32.99 -22.53
C SER A 751 7.59 33.47 -23.20
N SER A 752 6.72 32.54 -23.66
CA SER A 752 5.38 32.87 -24.17
C SER A 752 4.54 33.62 -23.11
N ALA A 753 4.81 33.43 -21.82
CA ALA A 753 4.15 34.14 -20.75
C ALA A 753 4.44 35.67 -20.77
N ALA A 754 5.58 36.10 -21.33
CA ALA A 754 5.91 37.52 -21.48
C ALA A 754 5.04 38.21 -22.51
N ALA A 755 4.53 37.49 -23.52
CA ALA A 755 3.65 37.99 -24.57
C ALA A 755 2.16 38.05 -24.17
N MET A 756 1.78 37.52 -23.03
CA MET A 756 0.39 37.55 -22.56
C MET A 756 -0.05 39.01 -22.24
N PRO A 757 -1.35 39.35 -22.37
CA PRO A 757 -1.87 40.70 -22.08
C PRO A 757 -1.57 41.14 -20.64
N ARG A 758 -0.92 42.27 -20.46
CA ARG A 758 -0.45 42.73 -19.14
C ARG A 758 -1.56 43.11 -18.13
N ASP A 759 -2.77 43.31 -18.60
CA ASP A 759 -3.96 43.64 -17.83
C ASP A 759 -4.83 42.40 -17.52
N GLY A 760 -4.48 41.23 -18.09
CA GLY A 760 -5.17 39.96 -17.86
C GLY A 760 -4.92 39.41 -16.46
N VAL A 761 -5.94 38.80 -15.85
CA VAL A 761 -5.84 38.17 -14.52
C VAL A 761 -4.86 36.99 -14.57
N LEU A 762 -4.90 36.18 -15.64
CA LEU A 762 -4.01 35.03 -15.85
C LEU A 762 -2.55 35.49 -15.94
N GLN A 763 -2.24 36.56 -16.67
CA GLN A 763 -0.88 37.04 -16.77
C GLN A 763 -0.33 37.60 -15.47
N ARG A 764 -1.16 38.36 -14.71
CA ARG A 764 -0.74 38.89 -13.42
C ARG A 764 -0.32 37.82 -12.43
N HIS A 765 -0.80 36.61 -12.63
CA HIS A 765 -0.71 35.53 -11.65
C HIS A 765 -0.10 34.23 -12.18
N ALA A 766 0.19 34.13 -13.50
CA ALA A 766 0.68 32.89 -14.12
C ALA A 766 1.97 32.34 -13.51
N LEU A 767 2.87 33.20 -13.04
CA LEU A 767 4.15 32.84 -12.42
C LEU A 767 4.34 33.50 -11.03
N GLY A 768 3.27 33.97 -10.38
CA GLY A 768 3.34 34.70 -9.11
C GLY A 768 2.25 34.36 -8.12
N PHE A 769 2.10 35.20 -7.09
CA PHE A 769 1.08 35.06 -6.05
C PHE A 769 -0.33 35.36 -6.62
N GLY A 770 -1.29 34.49 -6.30
CA GLY A 770 -2.70 34.65 -6.59
C GLY A 770 -3.23 33.53 -7.45
N VAL A 771 -3.13 33.59 -8.79
CA VAL A 771 -3.55 32.51 -9.70
C VAL A 771 -2.31 31.78 -10.21
N LYS A 772 -2.26 30.46 -10.02
CA LYS A 772 -1.26 29.57 -10.61
C LYS A 772 -1.97 28.69 -11.65
N THR A 773 -1.42 28.61 -12.86
CA THR A 773 -1.86 27.71 -13.91
C THR A 773 -0.91 26.54 -14.04
N GLY A 774 -1.41 25.34 -14.35
CA GLY A 774 -0.58 24.24 -14.79
C GLY A 774 -0.02 24.53 -16.18
N TRP A 775 1.26 24.28 -16.40
CA TRP A 775 1.95 24.46 -17.68
C TRP A 775 2.99 23.35 -17.83
N LEU A 776 3.34 23.06 -19.08
CA LEU A 776 4.48 22.23 -19.44
C LEU A 776 5.58 23.12 -20.02
N SER A 777 6.83 22.73 -19.94
CA SER A 777 7.97 23.56 -20.35
C SER A 777 7.89 23.99 -21.81
N GLN A 778 7.40 23.12 -22.69
CA GLN A 778 7.14 23.46 -24.10
C GLN A 778 6.05 24.48 -24.33
N ASP A 779 5.13 24.69 -23.37
CA ASP A 779 4.09 25.74 -23.45
C ASP A 779 4.71 27.14 -23.32
N LEU A 780 5.81 27.21 -22.57
CA LEU A 780 6.54 28.46 -22.33
C LEU A 780 7.57 28.75 -23.44
N ASN A 781 8.30 27.71 -23.88
CA ASN A 781 9.28 27.80 -24.98
C ASN A 781 9.52 26.41 -25.60
N PRO A 782 9.58 26.28 -26.93
CA PRO A 782 9.81 24.98 -27.57
C PRO A 782 11.11 24.27 -27.18
N HIS A 783 12.09 25.00 -26.65
CA HIS A 783 13.35 24.41 -26.14
C HIS A 783 13.26 23.91 -24.71
N GLY A 784 12.11 24.05 -24.03
CA GLY A 784 11.88 23.59 -22.66
C GLY A 784 12.57 24.44 -21.60
N VAL A 785 13.07 25.63 -21.97
CA VAL A 785 13.77 26.58 -21.09
C VAL A 785 13.32 27.99 -21.40
N VAL A 786 13.44 28.91 -20.43
CA VAL A 786 13.05 30.30 -20.55
C VAL A 786 14.03 31.23 -19.84
N GLY A 787 14.35 32.38 -20.45
CA GLY A 787 15.27 33.37 -19.94
C GLY A 787 16.43 33.66 -20.89
N ASP A 788 17.19 34.69 -20.60
CA ASP A 788 18.31 35.14 -21.44
C ASP A 788 19.66 34.50 -21.01
N ALA A 789 19.94 33.33 -21.52
CA ALA A 789 21.19 32.62 -21.26
C ALA A 789 22.39 33.25 -22.03
N SER A 790 22.14 34.13 -23.03
CA SER A 790 23.23 34.70 -23.86
C SER A 790 24.13 35.66 -23.07
N GLY A 791 23.57 36.31 -22.04
CA GLY A 791 24.28 37.21 -21.15
C GLY A 791 24.92 36.56 -19.93
N ALA A 792 24.88 35.24 -19.81
CA ALA A 792 25.42 34.54 -18.66
C ALA A 792 26.94 34.70 -18.48
N ASP A 793 27.38 34.89 -17.22
CA ASP A 793 28.76 35.14 -16.83
C ASP A 793 29.21 34.32 -15.64
N ALA A 794 30.37 33.69 -15.68
CA ALA A 794 30.89 32.84 -14.60
C ALA A 794 31.24 33.62 -13.32
N GLY A 795 31.58 34.92 -13.42
CA GLY A 795 31.85 35.79 -12.27
C GLY A 795 30.56 36.07 -11.49
N LEU A 796 29.46 36.37 -12.23
CA LEU A 796 28.12 36.48 -11.62
C LEU A 796 27.68 35.13 -10.98
N GLY A 797 27.99 34.02 -11.64
CA GLY A 797 27.75 32.67 -11.11
C GLY A 797 28.45 32.47 -9.76
N ALA A 798 29.69 32.88 -9.63
CA ALA A 798 30.44 32.81 -8.37
C ALA A 798 29.82 33.68 -7.26
N GLU A 799 29.39 34.88 -7.59
CA GLU A 799 28.70 35.76 -6.62
C GLU A 799 27.36 35.17 -6.14
N LEU A 800 26.57 34.60 -7.03
CA LEU A 800 25.32 33.94 -6.71
C LEU A 800 25.52 32.72 -5.81
N VAL A 801 26.51 31.87 -6.11
CA VAL A 801 26.87 30.72 -5.29
C VAL A 801 27.27 31.14 -3.88
N GLU A 802 28.14 32.12 -3.74
CA GLU A 802 28.62 32.62 -2.42
C GLU A 802 27.49 33.26 -1.61
N SER A 803 26.66 34.10 -2.24
CA SER A 803 25.52 34.74 -1.61
C SER A 803 24.45 33.74 -1.14
N SER A 804 24.06 32.79 -2.00
CA SER A 804 23.06 31.79 -1.65
C SER A 804 23.58 30.81 -0.60
N ALA A 805 24.85 30.42 -0.67
CA ALA A 805 25.47 29.58 0.33
C ALA A 805 25.53 30.24 1.72
N LEU A 806 25.81 31.56 1.75
CA LEU A 806 25.79 32.34 2.99
C LEU A 806 24.37 32.40 3.57
N GLY A 807 23.36 32.59 2.73
CA GLY A 807 21.94 32.56 3.13
C GLY A 807 21.54 31.22 3.76
N LEU A 808 21.93 30.09 3.14
CA LEU A 808 21.67 28.77 3.68
C LEU A 808 22.42 28.52 5.01
N ALA A 809 23.68 28.97 5.11
CA ALA A 809 24.45 28.85 6.34
C ALA A 809 23.77 29.58 7.50
N ARG A 810 23.31 30.81 7.26
CA ARG A 810 22.54 31.59 8.26
C ARG A 810 21.26 30.91 8.69
N LEU A 811 20.48 30.35 7.76
CA LEU A 811 19.27 29.57 8.07
C LEU A 811 19.59 28.39 8.99
N ILE A 812 20.66 27.64 8.69
CA ILE A 812 21.11 26.52 9.52
C ILE A 812 21.48 26.98 10.93
N GLU A 813 22.19 28.09 11.05
CA GLU A 813 22.59 28.68 12.34
C GLU A 813 21.38 29.17 13.15
N GLU A 814 20.44 29.85 12.52
CA GLU A 814 19.18 30.28 13.14
C GLU A 814 18.34 29.07 13.61
N MET A 815 18.20 28.03 12.77
CA MET A 815 17.50 26.84 13.17
C MET A 815 18.20 26.11 14.32
N HIS A 816 19.54 26.05 14.32
CA HIS A 816 20.31 25.47 15.42
C HIS A 816 20.03 26.19 16.73
N GLY A 817 20.01 27.53 16.73
CA GLY A 817 19.72 28.37 17.90
C GLY A 817 18.25 28.36 18.35
N THR A 818 17.33 27.87 17.57
CA THR A 818 15.90 27.84 17.87
C THR A 818 15.55 26.65 18.77
N CYS A 819 14.84 26.90 19.89
CA CYS A 819 14.36 25.82 20.75
C CYS A 819 13.17 25.11 20.07
N ALA A 820 13.35 23.82 19.73
CA ALA A 820 12.30 23.06 19.07
C ALA A 820 11.05 22.89 19.97
N ASP A 821 11.21 22.77 21.28
CA ASP A 821 10.10 22.64 22.23
C ASP A 821 9.29 23.92 22.35
N GLU A 822 9.94 25.08 22.36
CA GLU A 822 9.26 26.39 22.36
C GLU A 822 8.51 26.61 21.03
N TRP A 823 9.14 26.31 19.90
CA TRP A 823 8.53 26.45 18.60
C TRP A 823 7.34 25.51 18.38
N THR A 824 7.44 24.29 18.91
CA THR A 824 6.42 23.26 18.76
C THR A 824 5.43 23.21 19.92
N GLY A 825 5.74 23.82 21.04
CA GLY A 825 4.97 23.83 22.28
C GLY A 825 3.87 24.90 22.37
N ALA A 826 3.58 25.62 21.28
CA ALA A 826 2.35 26.41 21.20
C ALA A 826 1.16 25.49 21.44
N THR A 827 0.35 25.79 22.46
CA THR A 827 -0.89 25.11 22.85
C THR A 827 -1.65 24.60 21.62
N PRO A 828 -2.05 23.33 21.56
CA PRO A 828 -2.87 22.86 20.45
C PRO A 828 -4.07 23.79 20.30
N LEU A 829 -4.32 24.29 19.09
CA LEU A 829 -5.48 25.15 18.79
C LEU A 829 -6.82 24.47 19.12
N TYR A 830 -6.78 23.16 19.33
CA TYR A 830 -7.88 22.31 19.79
C TYR A 830 -7.39 21.51 21.00
N PRO A 831 -7.77 21.87 22.23
CA PRO A 831 -7.54 21.00 23.39
C PRO A 831 -8.25 19.67 23.15
N PRO A 832 -7.69 18.52 23.60
CA PRO A 832 -8.38 17.24 23.54
C PRO A 832 -9.73 17.37 24.23
N GLN A 833 -10.81 17.03 23.53
CA GLN A 833 -12.14 16.97 24.13
C GLN A 833 -12.13 15.89 25.21
N GLY A 834 -12.25 16.30 26.46
CA GLY A 834 -12.40 15.40 27.59
C GLY A 834 -11.42 15.63 28.72
N SER A 835 -11.58 16.75 29.45
CA SER A 835 -11.29 16.83 30.88
C SER A 835 -12.27 17.85 31.48
N ASP A 836 -13.51 17.46 31.65
CA ASP A 836 -14.35 18.11 32.66
C ASP A 836 -13.97 17.52 34.02
N GLU A 837 -13.08 18.19 34.71
CA GLU A 837 -13.02 18.13 36.15
C GLU A 837 -14.08 19.08 36.69
N SER A 838 -15.15 18.54 37.20
CA SER A 838 -15.87 19.06 38.40
C SER A 838 -16.76 18.00 38.98
#